data_b409b94683194773d29bc948a77d9aeb
#
_entry.id   b409b94683194773d29bc948a77d9aeb
#
_cell.length_a   1.000
_cell.length_b   1.000
_cell.length_c   1.000
_cell.angle_alpha   90.00
_cell.angle_beta   90.00
_cell.angle_gamma   90.00
#
_symmetry.space_group_name_H-M   'P 1'
#
loop_
_entity.id
_entity.type
_entity.pdbx_description
1 polymer ?
#
loop_
_entity_poly.entity_id
_entity_poly.type
_entity_poly.pdbx_seq_one_letter_code
_entity_poly.pdbx_strand_id
1 'polypeptide(L)'
;MSDHNHVTTGRALDQLPDLDPQETTDWLDSLTDVVRREGAERARLLLRRVLEHAGSLDVGLPPLTSTDYVNTIPASAEPPFPGDEDVERHLLSIVRWNAAAIVSRANKPELGLGGHMASYASAAELFEVGFNHFFRGKDQGHGDQVFFQGHSSPGVYARAFLEGRLSEEQLDLFRQETTPGGLSSYPHPRLMPEFWEFPTVSMGLGAINAIYQARFSRYLERRGIVDTSGSRVWAFLGDGEMDEPEAVGALGVAARDELDNLTFVINCNLQRLDGPVRGNGKIVQELEGLFRGAGWNVIKVLWGRLWDPLLQRDTSGALVAKLNSVPDGELQTLAAESAAYVREHLFDSEPLRRLVDGLSDEEIVRLALDRGGHDVRKVHAAYRAAVEHRGQPTVVIAQSIKGRGLGPEFEARNATHQMKKFVRGTLNSFRDRLGLDIPDEQLAEGYPPYYRPPTDSDLHRYLMERRRELGGPVPRRVVRSTPLELPGKESYARLKKGSGRQQVATTMALVRLVKDLLREDVGKRIVPVIPDEARTFGMDSLFPDLKIYSVRGMTYDAVDRDLVLSYKEDTRGQILHEGITEAGSMSEFHAAGSSYATFGEPMIPLYIFYSMFGFQRTGDLMWSAADQRCKGFLIGATAGRTTLNGEGLQHQDGHSLLLASTNPACVAYDPSFAFEIPVIVEDALHRMYGERPEDVFYYLTVYNEPFVQPPMPDGLDERLIVQGLYRYRGGEGRHAHRAQIVTSGSAMPAALRAQELLAEDFDVAADVWSAPGWQGLRQEALECEEWNRLHPTEEPRVPLVSRTFAEVEGPIVAVTDFMRAVPDQISRWVPRPYTILGTDGFGRSDTRAALRRHFKIDAENVAVAVLQELALGGELKREAVAEAIKRYDLDPEATTEVP
;
A
#
# COMPACT_ATOMS: atom_id res chain seq x y z
N MET A 1 24.76 -4.36 41.24
CA MET A 1 23.61 -4.95 41.93
C MET A 1 22.36 -4.32 41.35
N SER A 2 21.80 -4.92 40.34
CA SER A 2 20.49 -4.57 39.80
C SER A 2 19.69 -5.85 39.66
N ASP A 3 18.74 -6.00 40.57
CA ASP A 3 17.74 -7.06 40.51
C ASP A 3 16.93 -6.92 39.23
N HIS A 4 17.22 -7.76 38.28
CA HIS A 4 16.33 -7.95 37.14
C HIS A 4 15.16 -8.84 37.61
N ASN A 5 13.99 -8.24 37.69
CA ASN A 5 12.73 -8.92 37.86
C ASN A 5 12.56 -9.97 36.76
N HIS A 6 12.93 -11.22 37.05
CA HIS A 6 12.45 -12.36 36.28
C HIS A 6 10.95 -12.47 36.51
N VAL A 7 10.15 -12.07 35.51
CA VAL A 7 8.75 -12.48 35.44
C VAL A 7 8.80 -14.01 35.30
N THR A 8 8.57 -14.69 36.37
CA THR A 8 8.55 -16.14 36.43
C THR A 8 7.33 -16.67 35.71
N THR A 9 7.54 -17.18 34.50
CA THR A 9 6.55 -17.99 33.76
C THR A 9 6.21 -19.31 34.51
N GLY A 10 6.94 -19.66 35.58
CA GLY A 10 6.73 -20.87 36.38
C GLY A 10 5.39 -20.92 37.12
N ARG A 11 4.85 -19.81 37.61
CA ARG A 11 3.60 -19.81 38.39
C ARG A 11 2.34 -20.21 37.65
N ALA A 12 2.32 -20.16 36.32
CA ALA A 12 1.16 -20.58 35.54
C ALA A 12 1.05 -22.11 35.44
N LEU A 13 2.19 -22.81 35.38
CA LEU A 13 2.24 -24.28 35.36
C LEU A 13 1.94 -24.88 36.73
N ASP A 14 2.27 -24.18 37.85
CA ASP A 14 1.93 -24.60 39.19
C ASP A 14 0.42 -24.69 39.48
N GLN A 15 -0.40 -24.16 38.57
CA GLN A 15 -1.88 -24.25 38.63
C GLN A 15 -2.43 -25.53 37.98
N LEU A 16 -1.60 -26.29 37.26
CA LEU A 16 -2.01 -27.51 36.61
C LEU A 16 -1.69 -28.69 37.54
N PRO A 17 -2.60 -29.67 37.66
CA PRO A 17 -2.31 -30.86 38.43
C PRO A 17 -1.21 -31.68 37.74
N ASP A 18 -0.12 -31.92 38.44
CA ASP A 18 0.92 -32.85 37.99
C ASP A 18 0.47 -34.29 38.31
N LEU A 19 0.30 -35.12 37.27
CA LEU A 19 -0.20 -36.48 37.39
C LEU A 19 0.87 -37.47 37.83
N ASP A 20 2.16 -37.15 37.63
CA ASP A 20 3.32 -37.93 38.09
C ASP A 20 4.45 -36.98 38.52
N PRO A 21 4.37 -36.47 39.76
CA PRO A 21 5.40 -35.57 40.29
C PRO A 21 6.79 -36.19 40.37
N GLN A 22 6.91 -37.52 40.48
CA GLN A 22 8.20 -38.20 40.53
C GLN A 22 8.88 -38.18 39.15
N GLU A 23 8.17 -38.53 38.06
CA GLU A 23 8.67 -38.46 36.71
C GLU A 23 9.11 -37.03 36.36
N THR A 24 8.29 -36.02 36.69
CA THR A 24 8.63 -34.62 36.50
C THR A 24 9.92 -34.22 37.22
N THR A 25 10.10 -34.69 38.48
CA THR A 25 11.32 -34.42 39.23
C THR A 25 12.53 -35.09 38.59
N ASP A 26 12.40 -36.35 38.15
CA ASP A 26 13.50 -37.09 37.51
C ASP A 26 13.98 -36.40 36.22
N TRP A 27 13.08 -35.84 35.43
CA TRP A 27 13.42 -35.03 34.25
C TRP A 27 14.16 -33.71 34.60
N LEU A 28 13.73 -33.01 35.64
CA LEU A 28 14.35 -31.75 36.09
C LEU A 28 15.74 -32.04 36.72
N ASP A 29 15.88 -33.10 37.48
CA ASP A 29 17.17 -33.53 38.06
C ASP A 29 18.15 -33.95 36.97
N SER A 30 17.70 -34.71 35.96
CA SER A 30 18.51 -35.06 34.80
C SER A 30 19.06 -33.85 34.07
N LEU A 31 18.22 -32.82 33.83
CA LEU A 31 18.67 -31.55 33.23
C LEU A 31 19.69 -30.83 34.14
N THR A 32 19.44 -30.79 35.43
CA THR A 32 20.34 -30.17 36.41
C THR A 32 21.70 -30.86 36.42
N ASP A 33 21.74 -32.18 36.33
CA ASP A 33 22.97 -32.97 36.25
C ASP A 33 23.76 -32.70 34.95
N VAL A 34 23.08 -32.55 33.80
CA VAL A 34 23.72 -32.16 32.53
C VAL A 34 24.37 -30.79 32.67
N VAL A 35 23.67 -29.79 33.28
CA VAL A 35 24.22 -28.45 33.48
C VAL A 35 25.49 -28.51 34.36
N ARG A 36 25.46 -29.33 35.42
CA ARG A 36 26.61 -29.48 36.37
C ARG A 36 27.80 -30.19 35.75
N ARG A 37 27.58 -31.23 34.93
CA ARG A 37 28.65 -32.07 34.37
C ARG A 37 29.23 -31.58 33.07
N GLU A 38 28.36 -31.07 32.17
CA GLU A 38 28.72 -30.74 30.80
C GLU A 38 28.53 -29.25 30.46
N GLY A 39 27.98 -28.50 31.39
CA GLY A 39 27.77 -27.05 31.24
C GLY A 39 26.47 -26.64 30.57
N ALA A 40 26.17 -25.35 30.65
CA ALA A 40 24.91 -24.76 30.17
C ALA A 40 24.70 -24.92 28.65
N GLU A 41 25.75 -24.93 27.85
CA GLU A 41 25.67 -25.06 26.38
C GLU A 41 25.12 -26.42 25.95
N ARG A 42 25.62 -27.50 26.60
CA ARG A 42 25.13 -28.87 26.36
C ARG A 42 23.66 -29.01 26.78
N ALA A 43 23.31 -28.45 27.93
CA ALA A 43 21.92 -28.47 28.40
C ALA A 43 20.99 -27.74 27.44
N ARG A 44 21.40 -26.58 26.91
CA ARG A 44 20.66 -25.83 25.91
C ARG A 44 20.44 -26.63 24.64
N LEU A 45 21.46 -27.30 24.13
CA LEU A 45 21.35 -28.17 22.96
C LEU A 45 20.35 -29.30 23.19
N LEU A 46 20.41 -29.97 24.33
CA LEU A 46 19.50 -31.05 24.67
C LEU A 46 18.05 -30.57 24.79
N LEU A 47 17.81 -29.46 25.48
CA LEU A 47 16.47 -28.88 25.59
C LEU A 47 15.88 -28.54 24.19
N ARG A 48 16.68 -27.98 23.30
CA ARG A 48 16.23 -27.71 21.94
C ARG A 48 15.84 -28.97 21.18
N ARG A 49 16.68 -30.03 21.28
CA ARG A 49 16.40 -31.34 20.67
C ARG A 49 15.12 -31.97 21.20
N VAL A 50 14.89 -31.87 22.51
CA VAL A 50 13.65 -32.35 23.13
C VAL A 50 12.44 -31.58 22.62
N LEU A 51 12.53 -30.26 22.53
CA LEU A 51 11.43 -29.40 21.97
C LEU A 51 11.18 -29.68 20.49
N GLU A 52 12.23 -29.82 19.67
CA GLU A 52 12.11 -30.22 18.26
C GLU A 52 11.41 -31.57 18.11
N HIS A 53 11.82 -32.54 18.93
CA HIS A 53 11.22 -33.88 18.94
C HIS A 53 9.76 -33.86 19.39
N ALA A 54 9.43 -33.08 20.43
CA ALA A 54 8.07 -32.90 20.90
C ALA A 54 7.19 -32.25 19.82
N GLY A 55 7.72 -31.29 19.07
CA GLY A 55 7.03 -30.72 17.89
C GLY A 55 6.73 -31.76 16.80
N SER A 56 7.64 -32.72 16.57
CA SER A 56 7.41 -33.82 15.63
C SER A 56 6.36 -34.85 16.09
N LEU A 57 6.03 -34.85 17.37
CA LEU A 57 5.01 -35.71 17.99
C LEU A 57 3.66 -35.01 18.15
N ASP A 58 3.53 -33.79 17.62
CA ASP A 58 2.31 -32.97 17.72
C ASP A 58 1.83 -32.71 19.17
N VAL A 59 2.79 -32.49 20.07
CA VAL A 59 2.51 -32.28 21.51
C VAL A 59 1.88 -30.93 21.82
N GLY A 60 1.69 -30.06 20.82
CA GLY A 60 1.03 -28.77 21.00
C GLY A 60 1.80 -27.74 21.83
N LEU A 61 3.13 -27.83 21.83
CA LEU A 61 3.99 -26.85 22.50
C LEU A 61 3.97 -25.50 21.79
N PRO A 62 4.07 -24.36 22.53
CA PRO A 62 4.23 -23.07 21.91
C PRO A 62 5.48 -23.06 21.01
N PRO A 63 5.43 -22.44 19.81
CA PRO A 63 6.59 -22.37 18.93
C PRO A 63 7.73 -21.62 19.65
N LEU A 64 8.97 -22.09 19.46
CA LEU A 64 10.16 -21.35 19.89
C LEU A 64 10.17 -20.00 19.17
N THR A 65 10.31 -18.91 19.89
CA THR A 65 10.33 -17.55 19.31
C THR A 65 11.56 -17.31 18.46
N SER A 66 12.68 -17.99 18.75
CA SER A 66 13.90 -17.94 17.93
C SER A 66 14.67 -19.25 18.02
N THR A 67 15.41 -19.58 16.96
CA THR A 67 16.30 -20.75 16.87
C THR A 67 17.76 -20.29 16.76
N ASP A 68 18.72 -21.24 16.74
CA ASP A 68 20.13 -20.90 16.56
C ASP A 68 20.38 -20.07 15.29
N TYR A 69 21.43 -19.25 15.33
CA TYR A 69 21.83 -18.39 14.21
C TYR A 69 22.55 -19.18 13.11
N VAL A 70 21.82 -20.17 12.58
CA VAL A 70 22.25 -21.09 11.51
C VAL A 70 21.15 -21.24 10.46
N ASN A 71 21.48 -21.84 9.32
CA ASN A 71 20.51 -22.12 8.28
C ASN A 71 19.40 -23.07 8.78
N THR A 72 18.16 -22.81 8.37
CA THR A 72 17.03 -23.72 8.69
C THR A 72 17.16 -25.06 7.97
N ILE A 73 17.62 -25.04 6.72
CA ILE A 73 17.85 -26.25 5.91
C ILE A 73 19.33 -26.62 6.02
N PRO A 74 19.68 -27.78 6.63
CA PRO A 74 21.06 -28.21 6.70
C PRO A 74 21.55 -28.67 5.32
N ALA A 75 22.87 -28.60 5.07
CA ALA A 75 23.48 -28.97 3.78
C ALA A 75 23.08 -30.38 3.31
N SER A 76 22.89 -31.33 4.26
CA SER A 76 22.46 -32.71 3.93
C SER A 76 21.02 -32.83 3.44
N ALA A 77 20.18 -31.83 3.67
CA ALA A 77 18.79 -31.82 3.26
C ALA A 77 18.55 -30.89 2.04
N GLU A 78 19.57 -30.22 1.54
CA GLU A 78 19.48 -29.40 0.34
C GLU A 78 19.19 -30.29 -0.90
N PRO A 79 18.18 -29.94 -1.72
CA PRO A 79 17.94 -30.64 -2.97
C PRO A 79 19.06 -30.35 -3.98
N PRO A 80 19.32 -31.23 -4.94
CA PRO A 80 20.23 -30.94 -6.04
C PRO A 80 19.83 -29.66 -6.75
N PHE A 81 20.81 -28.80 -7.06
CA PHE A 81 20.57 -27.59 -7.82
C PHE A 81 20.23 -27.97 -9.29
N PRO A 82 19.09 -27.51 -9.83
CA PRO A 82 18.63 -27.97 -11.14
C PRO A 82 19.26 -27.24 -12.33
N GLY A 83 19.97 -26.12 -12.08
CA GLY A 83 20.59 -25.28 -13.11
C GLY A 83 22.07 -25.60 -13.34
N ASP A 84 22.66 -24.93 -14.33
CA ASP A 84 24.10 -24.88 -14.54
C ASP A 84 24.68 -23.70 -13.73
N GLU A 85 25.35 -24.01 -12.59
CA GLU A 85 25.91 -22.99 -11.71
C GLU A 85 26.93 -22.07 -12.37
N ASP A 86 27.75 -22.59 -13.30
CA ASP A 86 28.78 -21.78 -13.94
C ASP A 86 28.16 -20.81 -14.95
N VAL A 87 27.17 -21.26 -15.70
CA VAL A 87 26.39 -20.44 -16.62
C VAL A 87 25.61 -19.37 -15.84
N GLU A 88 24.92 -19.73 -14.74
CA GLU A 88 24.14 -18.79 -13.96
C GLU A 88 25.02 -17.78 -13.23
N ARG A 89 26.18 -18.17 -12.74
CA ARG A 89 27.17 -17.27 -12.15
C ARG A 89 27.66 -16.23 -13.17
N HIS A 90 27.88 -16.64 -14.40
CA HIS A 90 28.31 -15.73 -15.46
C HIS A 90 27.17 -14.76 -15.85
N LEU A 91 25.94 -15.24 -15.99
CA LEU A 91 24.76 -14.38 -16.21
C LEU A 91 24.58 -13.37 -15.08
N LEU A 92 24.67 -13.79 -13.84
CA LEU A 92 24.62 -12.93 -12.65
C LEU A 92 25.70 -11.84 -12.68
N SER A 93 26.94 -12.18 -13.10
CA SER A 93 28.01 -11.22 -13.27
C SER A 93 27.64 -10.14 -14.31
N ILE A 94 27.06 -10.55 -15.42
CA ILE A 94 26.62 -9.62 -16.48
C ILE A 94 25.47 -8.73 -16.00
N VAL A 95 24.48 -9.28 -15.28
CA VAL A 95 23.37 -8.48 -14.71
C VAL A 95 23.89 -7.45 -13.69
N ARG A 96 24.81 -7.87 -12.80
CA ARG A 96 25.47 -6.93 -11.84
C ARG A 96 26.23 -5.81 -12.55
N TRP A 97 26.98 -6.16 -13.61
CA TRP A 97 27.68 -5.17 -14.41
C TRP A 97 26.72 -4.13 -15.00
N ASN A 98 25.67 -4.60 -15.69
CA ASN A 98 24.72 -3.70 -16.34
C ASN A 98 23.92 -2.87 -15.33
N ALA A 99 23.54 -3.43 -14.20
CA ALA A 99 22.88 -2.68 -13.12
C ALA A 99 23.75 -1.53 -12.61
N ALA A 100 25.05 -1.80 -12.43
CA ALA A 100 26.03 -0.78 -12.07
C ALA A 100 26.26 0.22 -13.20
N ALA A 101 26.26 -0.23 -14.46
CA ALA A 101 26.37 0.63 -15.64
C ALA A 101 25.20 1.61 -15.75
N ILE A 102 23.97 1.15 -15.60
CA ILE A 102 22.76 1.99 -15.60
C ILE A 102 22.90 3.15 -14.61
N VAL A 103 23.22 2.84 -13.36
CA VAL A 103 23.35 3.86 -12.30
C VAL A 103 24.55 4.79 -12.55
N SER A 104 25.71 4.25 -12.96
CA SER A 104 26.90 5.04 -13.23
C SER A 104 26.70 6.02 -14.39
N ARG A 105 26.05 5.57 -15.46
CA ARG A 105 25.74 6.39 -16.65
C ARG A 105 24.69 7.46 -16.38
N ALA A 106 23.69 7.17 -15.54
CA ALA A 106 22.74 8.17 -15.06
C ALA A 106 23.35 9.26 -14.16
N ASN A 107 24.59 9.07 -13.69
CA ASN A 107 25.35 10.03 -12.88
C ASN A 107 26.53 10.68 -13.63
N LYS A 108 26.46 10.76 -14.96
CA LYS A 108 27.32 11.63 -15.74
C LYS A 108 27.22 13.08 -15.24
N PRO A 109 28.26 13.90 -15.37
CA PRO A 109 28.29 15.26 -14.82
C PRO A 109 27.10 16.14 -15.22
N GLU A 110 26.60 15.93 -16.44
CA GLU A 110 25.46 16.66 -17.01
C GLU A 110 24.08 16.18 -16.50
N LEU A 111 24.00 14.98 -15.91
CA LEU A 111 22.73 14.36 -15.50
C LEU A 111 22.53 14.37 -13.98
N GLY A 112 23.41 13.68 -13.25
CA GLY A 112 23.36 13.63 -11.78
C GLY A 112 22.09 13.01 -11.17
N LEU A 113 21.44 12.06 -11.87
CA LEU A 113 20.08 11.59 -11.55
C LEU A 113 19.99 10.58 -10.39
N GLY A 114 21.11 10.14 -9.85
CA GLY A 114 21.13 9.19 -8.73
C GLY A 114 20.93 7.75 -9.15
N GLY A 115 20.37 6.95 -8.24
CA GLY A 115 20.17 5.52 -8.37
C GLY A 115 20.93 4.73 -7.30
N HIS A 116 20.61 3.45 -7.15
CA HIS A 116 21.17 2.58 -6.11
C HIS A 116 21.82 1.34 -6.73
N MET A 117 23.16 1.21 -6.59
CA MET A 117 23.89 0.00 -7.01
C MET A 117 23.88 -1.07 -5.91
N ALA A 118 24.09 -0.62 -4.66
CA ALA A 118 24.39 -1.50 -3.53
C ALA A 118 23.21 -2.40 -3.11
N SER A 119 21.97 -1.90 -3.24
CA SER A 119 20.78 -2.66 -2.87
C SER A 119 20.58 -3.87 -3.76
N TYR A 120 20.62 -3.69 -5.09
CA TYR A 120 20.57 -4.81 -6.01
C TYR A 120 21.78 -5.74 -5.85
N ALA A 121 23.00 -5.19 -5.71
CA ALA A 121 24.21 -6.01 -5.54
C ALA A 121 24.11 -6.95 -4.34
N SER A 122 23.40 -6.56 -3.27
CA SER A 122 23.17 -7.41 -2.10
C SER A 122 22.10 -8.49 -2.30
N ALA A 123 21.15 -8.28 -3.22
CA ALA A 123 20.03 -9.18 -3.44
C ALA A 123 20.07 -9.92 -4.79
N ALA A 124 21.14 -9.77 -5.55
CA ALA A 124 21.20 -10.22 -6.94
C ALA A 124 20.96 -11.74 -7.08
N GLU A 125 21.56 -12.57 -6.23
CA GLU A 125 21.35 -14.01 -6.23
C GLU A 125 19.90 -14.38 -5.87
N LEU A 126 19.28 -13.63 -4.94
CA LEU A 126 17.89 -13.82 -4.54
C LEU A 126 16.95 -13.61 -5.74
N PHE A 127 17.20 -12.57 -6.55
CA PHE A 127 16.41 -12.31 -7.75
C PHE A 127 16.71 -13.30 -8.87
N GLU A 128 18.00 -13.60 -9.15
CA GLU A 128 18.36 -14.47 -10.28
C GLU A 128 17.89 -15.91 -10.09
N VAL A 129 17.95 -16.45 -8.87
CA VAL A 129 17.34 -17.76 -8.55
C VAL A 129 15.83 -17.71 -8.78
N GLY A 130 15.18 -16.62 -8.40
CA GLY A 130 13.76 -16.40 -8.69
C GLY A 130 13.47 -16.39 -10.19
N PHE A 131 14.20 -15.60 -10.97
CA PHE A 131 14.04 -15.50 -12.43
C PHE A 131 14.33 -16.81 -13.17
N ASN A 132 15.33 -17.57 -12.73
CA ASN A 132 15.74 -18.77 -13.45
C ASN A 132 14.94 -20.02 -13.07
N HIS A 133 14.33 -20.08 -11.86
CA HIS A 133 13.75 -21.34 -11.36
C HIS A 133 12.33 -21.22 -10.81
N PHE A 134 11.83 -20.02 -10.47
CA PHE A 134 10.57 -19.91 -9.74
C PHE A 134 9.55 -18.96 -10.36
N PHE A 135 9.91 -17.73 -10.73
CA PHE A 135 8.93 -16.73 -11.16
C PHE A 135 8.29 -17.10 -12.48
N ARG A 136 7.01 -17.40 -12.45
CA ARG A 136 6.27 -17.77 -13.66
C ARG A 136 5.73 -16.52 -14.37
N GLY A 137 5.96 -16.49 -15.69
CA GLY A 137 5.43 -15.46 -16.57
C GLY A 137 3.97 -15.72 -16.96
N LYS A 138 3.42 -14.84 -17.78
CA LYS A 138 1.98 -14.80 -18.13
C LYS A 138 1.63 -15.38 -19.51
N ASP A 139 2.56 -16.07 -20.18
CA ASP A 139 2.31 -16.62 -21.53
C ASP A 139 1.37 -17.84 -21.48
N GLN A 140 1.32 -18.54 -20.35
CA GLN A 140 0.55 -19.78 -20.17
C GLN A 140 -0.46 -19.69 -19.00
N GLY A 141 -0.87 -18.49 -18.60
CA GLY A 141 -1.80 -18.29 -17.49
C GLY A 141 -1.69 -16.91 -16.85
N HIS A 142 -2.00 -16.84 -15.54
CA HIS A 142 -1.93 -15.58 -14.79
C HIS A 142 -0.51 -15.25 -14.34
N GLY A 143 0.40 -16.24 -14.30
CA GLY A 143 1.77 -16.07 -13.81
C GLY A 143 1.84 -15.80 -12.31
N ASP A 144 3.04 -15.51 -11.84
CA ASP A 144 3.27 -15.07 -10.46
C ASP A 144 3.27 -13.54 -10.37
N GLN A 145 2.93 -13.03 -9.18
CA GLN A 145 2.93 -11.62 -8.85
C GLN A 145 4.15 -11.32 -7.98
N VAL A 146 5.04 -10.47 -8.47
CA VAL A 146 6.31 -10.18 -7.80
C VAL A 146 6.37 -8.72 -7.43
N PHE A 147 6.39 -8.44 -6.12
CA PHE A 147 6.64 -7.13 -5.54
C PHE A 147 8.16 -6.96 -5.42
N PHE A 148 8.77 -6.32 -6.40
CA PHE A 148 10.20 -6.09 -6.43
C PHE A 148 10.60 -4.96 -5.48
N GLN A 149 11.64 -5.16 -4.67
CA GLN A 149 12.18 -4.08 -3.84
C GLN A 149 12.55 -2.87 -4.71
N GLY A 150 11.99 -1.70 -4.40
CA GLY A 150 12.09 -0.52 -5.26
C GLY A 150 13.52 -0.13 -5.64
N HIS A 151 14.42 -0.13 -4.66
CA HIS A 151 15.84 0.19 -4.86
C HIS A 151 16.59 -0.80 -5.76
N SER A 152 16.02 -1.95 -6.06
CA SER A 152 16.61 -2.98 -6.95
C SER A 152 16.19 -2.84 -8.42
N SER A 153 15.41 -1.83 -8.79
CA SER A 153 14.96 -1.59 -10.17
C SER A 153 16.08 -1.63 -11.23
N PRO A 154 17.30 -1.09 -11.00
CA PRO A 154 18.37 -1.18 -12.00
C PRO A 154 18.75 -2.61 -12.37
N GLY A 155 18.70 -3.56 -11.42
CA GLY A 155 18.97 -4.96 -11.69
C GLY A 155 17.86 -5.63 -12.50
N VAL A 156 16.60 -5.29 -12.23
CA VAL A 156 15.47 -5.77 -13.02
C VAL A 156 15.53 -5.25 -14.47
N TYR A 157 15.92 -3.99 -14.66
CA TYR A 157 16.16 -3.44 -16.00
C TYR A 157 17.34 -4.11 -16.70
N ALA A 158 18.44 -4.35 -15.97
CA ALA A 158 19.61 -5.08 -16.52
C ALA A 158 19.21 -6.50 -16.95
N ARG A 159 18.39 -7.21 -16.17
CA ARG A 159 17.86 -8.52 -16.55
C ARG A 159 16.98 -8.44 -17.80
N ALA A 160 16.06 -7.46 -17.84
CA ALA A 160 15.19 -7.25 -19.00
C ALA A 160 15.97 -6.89 -20.27
N PHE A 161 17.09 -6.17 -20.13
CA PHE A 161 18.02 -5.89 -21.23
C PHE A 161 18.66 -7.17 -21.77
N LEU A 162 19.12 -8.08 -20.91
CA LEU A 162 19.65 -9.37 -21.35
C LEU A 162 18.60 -10.22 -22.07
N GLU A 163 17.35 -10.14 -21.65
CA GLU A 163 16.21 -10.80 -22.29
C GLU A 163 15.78 -10.13 -23.62
N GLY A 164 16.44 -9.04 -24.02
CA GLY A 164 16.13 -8.30 -25.25
C GLY A 164 14.85 -7.46 -25.20
N ARG A 165 14.34 -7.18 -24.02
CA ARG A 165 13.11 -6.39 -23.77
C ARG A 165 13.36 -4.89 -23.69
N LEU A 166 14.58 -4.49 -23.38
CA LEU A 166 15.03 -3.10 -23.31
C LEU A 166 16.25 -2.92 -24.21
N SER A 167 16.42 -1.73 -24.79
CA SER A 167 17.58 -1.35 -25.56
C SER A 167 18.60 -0.56 -24.72
N GLU A 168 19.82 -0.38 -25.23
CA GLU A 168 20.85 0.46 -24.58
C GLU A 168 20.40 1.91 -24.46
N GLU A 169 19.72 2.43 -25.47
CA GLU A 169 19.16 3.78 -25.47
C GLU A 169 18.14 3.95 -24.36
N GLN A 170 17.29 2.95 -24.12
CA GLN A 170 16.34 2.98 -23.02
C GLN A 170 17.04 2.92 -21.66
N LEU A 171 18.11 2.11 -21.52
CA LEU A 171 18.88 2.08 -20.27
C LEU A 171 19.56 3.43 -19.98
N ASP A 172 20.03 4.14 -21.02
CA ASP A 172 20.59 5.49 -20.88
C ASP A 172 19.56 6.54 -20.46
N LEU A 173 18.26 6.24 -20.63
CA LEU A 173 17.15 7.08 -20.17
C LEU A 173 16.65 6.70 -18.77
N PHE A 174 17.41 5.95 -17.99
CA PHE A 174 17.05 5.64 -16.61
C PHE A 174 16.86 6.92 -15.77
N ARG A 175 15.70 7.05 -15.10
CA ARG A 175 15.26 8.24 -14.36
C ARG A 175 15.03 9.50 -15.21
N GLN A 176 14.83 9.34 -16.51
CA GLN A 176 14.44 10.43 -17.42
C GLN A 176 12.98 10.24 -17.85
N GLU A 177 12.08 10.21 -16.88
CA GLU A 177 10.67 9.82 -17.02
C GLU A 177 9.84 10.76 -17.89
N THR A 178 10.31 12.00 -18.11
CA THR A 178 9.68 12.98 -19.02
C THR A 178 10.09 12.80 -20.47
N THR A 179 11.08 11.96 -20.75
CA THR A 179 11.55 11.64 -22.09
C THR A 179 10.79 10.41 -22.61
N PRO A 180 10.28 10.43 -23.86
CA PRO A 180 9.63 9.24 -24.44
C PRO A 180 10.53 8.00 -24.39
N GLY A 181 10.04 6.91 -23.81
CA GLY A 181 10.81 5.68 -23.61
C GLY A 181 11.72 5.68 -22.38
N GLY A 182 11.69 6.73 -21.57
CA GLY A 182 12.45 6.82 -20.31
C GLY A 182 12.04 5.73 -19.32
N LEU A 183 13.02 5.21 -18.58
CA LEU A 183 12.78 4.20 -17.55
C LEU A 183 12.48 4.87 -16.21
N SER A 184 11.48 4.36 -15.52
CA SER A 184 11.09 4.88 -14.21
C SER A 184 12.16 4.68 -13.15
N SER A 185 12.20 5.57 -12.18
CA SER A 185 13.14 5.56 -11.06
C SER A 185 13.00 4.31 -10.19
N TYR A 186 11.77 3.85 -10.03
CA TYR A 186 11.36 2.70 -9.24
C TYR A 186 10.21 1.95 -9.96
N PRO A 187 9.69 0.85 -9.42
CA PRO A 187 8.50 0.21 -9.98
C PRO A 187 7.29 1.14 -9.95
N HIS A 188 6.95 1.72 -11.10
CA HIS A 188 5.81 2.62 -11.29
C HIS A 188 4.93 2.14 -12.47
N PRO A 189 3.85 1.41 -12.20
CA PRO A 189 2.90 0.96 -13.23
C PRO A 189 2.28 2.11 -14.03
N ARG A 190 2.14 3.29 -13.43
CA ARG A 190 1.64 4.48 -14.12
C ARG A 190 2.60 5.00 -15.18
N LEU A 191 3.90 4.91 -14.95
CA LEU A 191 4.93 5.40 -15.87
C LEU A 191 5.35 4.35 -16.89
N MET A 192 5.37 3.05 -16.51
CA MET A 192 5.70 1.93 -17.38
C MET A 192 4.60 0.86 -17.34
N PRO A 193 3.42 1.12 -17.95
CA PRO A 193 2.20 0.34 -17.75
C PRO A 193 2.20 -1.06 -18.36
N GLU A 194 3.17 -1.39 -19.21
CA GLU A 194 3.35 -2.73 -19.77
C GLU A 194 4.46 -3.53 -19.07
N PHE A 195 5.23 -2.85 -18.21
CA PHE A 195 6.39 -3.44 -17.54
C PHE A 195 6.11 -3.74 -16.06
N TRP A 196 5.84 -2.70 -15.25
CA TRP A 196 5.62 -2.85 -13.82
C TRP A 196 4.17 -3.19 -13.47
N GLU A 197 3.98 -4.02 -12.45
CA GLU A 197 2.64 -4.40 -11.97
C GLU A 197 2.30 -3.74 -10.62
N PHE A 198 3.28 -3.64 -9.72
CA PHE A 198 3.09 -3.19 -8.36
C PHE A 198 4.08 -2.09 -7.99
N PRO A 199 3.62 -0.95 -7.49
CA PRO A 199 4.49 0.04 -6.88
C PRO A 199 4.95 -0.46 -5.51
N THR A 200 6.24 -0.29 -5.22
CA THR A 200 6.86 -0.74 -3.97
C THR A 200 7.63 0.36 -3.25
N VAL A 201 7.44 1.57 -3.68
CA VAL A 201 7.89 2.82 -3.07
C VAL A 201 6.64 3.70 -2.92
N SER A 202 6.23 4.02 -1.70
CA SER A 202 6.90 4.12 -0.41
C SER A 202 7.21 2.75 0.22
N MET A 203 8.27 2.72 1.05
CA MET A 203 8.70 1.51 1.77
C MET A 203 7.63 1.06 2.78
N GLY A 204 7.53 -0.27 2.98
CA GLY A 204 6.51 -0.91 3.82
C GLY A 204 5.21 -1.24 3.08
N LEU A 205 4.80 -0.44 2.09
CA LEU A 205 3.56 -0.67 1.34
C LEU A 205 3.62 -1.95 0.50
N GLY A 206 4.79 -2.32 -0.01
CA GLY A 206 4.98 -3.57 -0.75
C GLY A 206 4.62 -4.81 0.07
N ALA A 207 4.94 -4.81 1.37
CA ALA A 207 4.65 -5.92 2.27
C ALA A 207 3.13 -6.09 2.51
N ILE A 208 2.44 -5.02 2.95
CA ILE A 208 1.00 -5.08 3.22
C ILE A 208 0.21 -5.39 1.93
N ASN A 209 0.54 -4.73 0.82
CA ASN A 209 -0.13 -4.96 -0.46
C ASN A 209 0.06 -6.40 -0.97
N ALA A 210 1.24 -7.01 -0.76
CA ALA A 210 1.48 -8.40 -1.15
C ALA A 210 0.62 -9.39 -0.34
N ILE A 211 0.42 -9.14 0.97
CA ILE A 211 -0.47 -9.94 1.81
C ILE A 211 -1.91 -9.91 1.26
N TYR A 212 -2.43 -8.71 1.03
CA TYR A 212 -3.80 -8.56 0.54
C TYR A 212 -3.95 -9.01 -0.92
N GLN A 213 -2.92 -8.88 -1.75
CA GLN A 213 -2.90 -9.46 -3.09
C GLN A 213 -2.99 -10.99 -3.06
N ALA A 214 -2.25 -11.65 -2.17
CA ALA A 214 -2.31 -13.10 -1.98
C ALA A 214 -3.68 -13.56 -1.47
N ARG A 215 -4.26 -12.80 -0.54
CA ARG A 215 -5.59 -13.02 0.00
C ARG A 215 -6.67 -12.87 -1.07
N PHE A 216 -6.61 -11.80 -1.85
CA PHE A 216 -7.55 -11.54 -2.92
C PHE A 216 -7.49 -12.61 -4.03
N SER A 217 -6.31 -13.16 -4.32
CA SER A 217 -6.16 -14.31 -5.22
C SER A 217 -6.99 -15.49 -4.73
N ARG A 218 -6.91 -15.84 -3.42
CA ARG A 218 -7.73 -16.90 -2.81
C ARG A 218 -9.22 -16.58 -2.80
N TYR A 219 -9.56 -15.30 -2.57
CA TYR A 219 -10.95 -14.84 -2.64
C TYR A 219 -11.55 -15.06 -4.04
N LEU A 220 -10.86 -14.69 -5.12
CA LEU A 220 -11.32 -14.90 -6.49
C LEU A 220 -11.50 -16.40 -6.82
N GLU A 221 -10.54 -17.23 -6.41
CA GLU A 221 -10.58 -18.68 -6.58
C GLU A 221 -11.81 -19.30 -5.87
N ARG A 222 -11.98 -19.00 -4.59
CA ARG A 222 -13.08 -19.56 -3.78
C ARG A 222 -14.45 -19.10 -4.24
N ARG A 223 -14.56 -17.89 -4.76
CA ARG A 223 -15.78 -17.39 -5.38
C ARG A 223 -16.04 -18.00 -6.77
N GLY A 224 -15.07 -18.73 -7.32
CA GLY A 224 -15.19 -19.32 -8.66
C GLY A 224 -15.18 -18.30 -9.79
N ILE A 225 -14.55 -17.14 -9.57
CA ILE A 225 -14.42 -16.08 -10.59
C ILE A 225 -13.28 -16.42 -11.54
N VAL A 226 -12.13 -16.81 -11.00
CA VAL A 226 -10.95 -17.21 -11.77
C VAL A 226 -10.11 -18.23 -10.99
N ASP A 227 -9.52 -19.19 -11.69
CA ASP A 227 -8.59 -20.16 -11.08
C ASP A 227 -7.22 -19.51 -10.88
N THR A 228 -6.89 -19.22 -9.63
CA THR A 228 -5.61 -18.67 -9.21
C THR A 228 -4.71 -19.69 -8.50
N SER A 229 -5.12 -20.96 -8.42
CA SER A 229 -4.43 -22.03 -7.68
C SER A 229 -2.97 -22.21 -8.12
N GLY A 230 -2.70 -21.91 -9.40
CA GLY A 230 -1.37 -21.91 -9.98
C GLY A 230 -0.52 -20.67 -9.67
N SER A 231 -1.07 -19.55 -9.19
CA SER A 231 -0.35 -18.28 -9.01
C SER A 231 0.20 -18.11 -7.61
N ARG A 232 1.38 -17.48 -7.48
CA ARG A 232 2.02 -17.15 -6.21
C ARG A 232 2.32 -15.67 -6.13
N VAL A 233 2.39 -15.17 -4.90
CA VAL A 233 2.81 -13.80 -4.61
C VAL A 233 4.16 -13.85 -3.90
N TRP A 234 5.12 -13.10 -4.45
CA TRP A 234 6.46 -12.93 -3.91
C TRP A 234 6.65 -11.46 -3.52
N ALA A 235 7.18 -11.20 -2.33
CA ALA A 235 7.56 -9.85 -1.94
C ALA A 235 9.02 -9.80 -1.50
N PHE A 236 9.82 -8.95 -2.16
CA PHE A 236 11.22 -8.71 -1.83
C PHE A 236 11.34 -7.45 -0.99
N LEU A 237 11.80 -7.62 0.23
CA LEU A 237 11.82 -6.59 1.27
C LEU A 237 13.23 -6.41 1.82
N GLY A 238 13.55 -5.21 2.27
CA GLY A 238 14.77 -4.96 3.06
C GLY A 238 14.54 -5.19 4.55
N ASP A 239 15.58 -5.56 5.28
CA ASP A 239 15.55 -5.69 6.75
C ASP A 239 15.19 -4.37 7.45
N GLY A 240 15.69 -3.25 6.95
CA GLY A 240 15.35 -1.92 7.46
C GLY A 240 13.92 -1.48 7.12
N GLU A 241 13.32 -2.00 6.04
CA GLU A 241 11.93 -1.77 5.66
C GLU A 241 10.94 -2.36 6.67
N MET A 242 11.36 -3.37 7.42
CA MET A 242 10.54 -3.98 8.47
C MET A 242 10.35 -3.10 9.72
N ASP A 243 10.97 -1.90 9.75
CA ASP A 243 10.67 -0.87 10.76
C ASP A 243 9.33 -0.16 10.48
N GLU A 244 8.82 -0.20 9.23
CA GLU A 244 7.54 0.41 8.88
C GLU A 244 6.36 -0.38 9.46
N PRO A 245 5.38 0.31 10.11
CA PRO A 245 4.20 -0.36 10.67
C PRO A 245 3.41 -1.17 9.64
N GLU A 246 3.33 -0.70 8.39
CA GLU A 246 2.66 -1.36 7.29
C GLU A 246 3.34 -2.68 6.91
N ALA A 247 4.67 -2.77 7.07
CA ALA A 247 5.41 -3.99 6.77
C ALA A 247 5.06 -5.14 7.73
N VAL A 248 4.70 -4.83 8.97
CA VAL A 248 4.44 -5.81 10.03
C VAL A 248 2.98 -5.90 10.46
N GLY A 249 2.17 -4.88 10.15
CA GLY A 249 0.81 -4.73 10.68
C GLY A 249 -0.17 -5.82 10.25
N ALA A 250 0.03 -6.45 9.10
CA ALA A 250 -0.88 -7.43 8.53
C ALA A 250 -0.37 -8.90 8.59
N LEU A 251 0.77 -9.17 9.25
CA LEU A 251 1.35 -10.53 9.30
C LEU A 251 0.37 -11.57 9.85
N GLY A 252 -0.41 -11.20 10.89
CA GLY A 252 -1.43 -12.06 11.48
C GLY A 252 -2.58 -12.39 10.52
N VAL A 253 -2.90 -11.50 9.57
CA VAL A 253 -3.91 -11.76 8.53
C VAL A 253 -3.45 -12.88 7.62
N ALA A 254 -2.21 -12.82 7.14
CA ALA A 254 -1.66 -13.83 6.25
C ALA A 254 -1.67 -15.25 6.86
N ALA A 255 -1.32 -15.36 8.15
CA ALA A 255 -1.33 -16.63 8.85
C ALA A 255 -2.76 -17.14 9.13
N ARG A 256 -3.67 -16.27 9.59
CA ARG A 256 -5.07 -16.62 9.85
C ARG A 256 -5.80 -17.09 8.59
N ASP A 257 -5.50 -16.47 7.45
CA ASP A 257 -6.09 -16.81 6.16
C ASP A 257 -5.32 -17.90 5.42
N GLU A 258 -4.31 -18.54 6.08
CA GLU A 258 -3.56 -19.70 5.57
C GLU A 258 -2.95 -19.46 4.18
N LEU A 259 -2.36 -18.25 3.95
CA LEU A 259 -1.89 -17.81 2.64
C LEU A 259 -0.60 -18.53 2.21
N ASP A 260 -0.67 -19.80 1.92
CA ASP A 260 0.46 -20.62 1.45
C ASP A 260 0.89 -20.30 0.00
N ASN A 261 0.19 -19.39 -0.66
CA ASN A 261 0.56 -18.79 -1.94
C ASN A 261 1.44 -17.52 -1.77
N LEU A 262 1.79 -17.12 -0.54
CA LEU A 262 2.59 -15.94 -0.24
C LEU A 262 3.98 -16.31 0.26
N THR A 263 5.00 -15.70 -0.34
CA THR A 263 6.40 -15.82 0.11
C THR A 263 7.03 -14.43 0.25
N PHE A 264 7.49 -14.09 1.45
CA PHE A 264 8.36 -12.94 1.68
C PHE A 264 9.82 -13.37 1.58
N VAL A 265 10.64 -12.57 0.93
CA VAL A 265 12.10 -12.71 0.87
C VAL A 265 12.71 -11.45 1.45
N ILE A 266 13.24 -11.55 2.67
CA ILE A 266 13.86 -10.43 3.37
C ILE A 266 15.36 -10.47 3.13
N ASN A 267 15.86 -9.47 2.42
CA ASN A 267 17.28 -9.26 2.18
C ASN A 267 17.91 -8.59 3.42
N CYS A 268 18.45 -9.41 4.32
CA CYS A 268 19.12 -8.95 5.54
C CYS A 268 20.59 -8.61 5.26
N ASN A 269 20.82 -7.43 4.71
CA ASN A 269 22.19 -6.92 4.53
C ASN A 269 22.70 -6.15 5.75
N LEU A 270 21.93 -6.08 6.83
CA LEU A 270 22.22 -5.50 8.13
C LEU A 270 22.41 -3.97 8.15
N GLN A 271 22.17 -3.27 7.03
CA GLN A 271 22.50 -1.86 6.88
C GLN A 271 21.32 -1.03 6.37
N ARG A 272 21.06 0.09 7.05
CA ARG A 272 20.25 1.22 6.56
C ARG A 272 21.14 2.25 5.83
N LEU A 273 20.57 3.43 5.60
CA LEU A 273 21.29 4.55 4.98
C LEU A 273 22.45 5.05 5.85
N ASP A 274 22.20 5.22 7.14
CA ASP A 274 23.12 5.87 8.08
C ASP A 274 24.02 4.88 8.84
N GLY A 275 23.70 3.59 8.84
CA GLY A 275 24.45 2.60 9.61
C GLY A 275 23.74 1.23 9.70
N PRO A 276 24.11 0.42 10.69
CA PRO A 276 23.48 -0.90 10.88
C PRO A 276 22.00 -0.77 11.28
N VAL A 277 21.20 -1.77 10.89
CA VAL A 277 19.76 -1.81 11.24
C VAL A 277 19.57 -1.93 12.75
N ARG A 278 20.34 -2.80 13.42
CA ARG A 278 20.22 -3.05 14.86
C ARG A 278 21.52 -2.83 15.67
N GLY A 279 22.65 -2.56 15.06
CA GLY A 279 23.91 -2.31 15.76
C GLY A 279 24.25 -3.38 16.79
N ASN A 280 23.86 -3.19 18.04
CA ASN A 280 24.06 -4.11 19.17
C ASN A 280 23.04 -5.25 19.24
N GLY A 281 22.00 -5.25 18.43
CA GLY A 281 20.98 -6.29 18.36
C GLY A 281 21.23 -7.30 17.23
N LYS A 282 20.21 -8.13 16.94
CA LYS A 282 20.22 -9.13 15.86
C LYS A 282 18.88 -9.10 15.13
N ILE A 283 18.81 -8.35 14.04
CA ILE A 283 17.58 -8.18 13.25
C ILE A 283 17.01 -9.51 12.76
N VAL A 284 17.85 -10.46 12.36
CA VAL A 284 17.40 -11.78 11.89
C VAL A 284 16.62 -12.52 12.98
N GLN A 285 17.07 -12.46 14.23
CA GLN A 285 16.38 -13.12 15.33
C GLN A 285 15.14 -12.38 15.79
N GLU A 286 15.13 -11.05 15.71
CA GLU A 286 13.92 -10.25 15.92
C GLU A 286 12.85 -10.59 14.89
N LEU A 287 13.21 -10.64 13.61
CA LEU A 287 12.30 -11.00 12.52
C LEU A 287 11.83 -12.45 12.65
N GLU A 288 12.73 -13.39 12.96
CA GLU A 288 12.33 -14.78 13.21
C GLU A 288 11.25 -14.86 14.30
N GLY A 289 11.48 -14.16 15.43
CA GLY A 289 10.53 -14.12 16.55
C GLY A 289 9.19 -13.50 16.15
N LEU A 290 9.21 -12.41 15.39
CA LEU A 290 8.04 -11.71 14.90
C LEU A 290 7.19 -12.60 13.97
N PHE A 291 7.81 -13.19 12.95
CA PHE A 291 7.11 -14.04 11.97
C PHE A 291 6.60 -15.34 12.56
N ARG A 292 7.40 -16.01 13.42
CA ARG A 292 6.94 -17.21 14.14
C ARG A 292 5.76 -16.89 15.07
N GLY A 293 5.85 -15.77 15.81
CA GLY A 293 4.77 -15.31 16.68
C GLY A 293 3.49 -14.97 15.92
N ALA A 294 3.62 -14.52 14.68
CA ALA A 294 2.49 -14.27 13.77
C ALA A 294 1.95 -15.53 13.07
N GLY A 295 2.58 -16.70 13.24
CA GLY A 295 2.13 -17.97 12.66
C GLY A 295 2.68 -18.27 11.26
N TRP A 296 3.81 -17.65 10.86
CA TRP A 296 4.46 -17.92 9.59
C TRP A 296 5.46 -19.09 9.66
N ASN A 297 5.63 -19.79 8.54
CA ASN A 297 6.77 -20.64 8.30
C ASN A 297 8.02 -19.79 8.06
N VAL A 298 9.09 -20.00 8.83
CA VAL A 298 10.31 -19.19 8.77
C VAL A 298 11.49 -20.03 8.28
N ILE A 299 12.13 -19.63 7.20
CA ILE A 299 13.32 -20.24 6.63
C ILE A 299 14.47 -19.25 6.68
N LYS A 300 15.50 -19.54 7.49
CA LYS A 300 16.73 -18.74 7.57
C LYS A 300 17.77 -19.26 6.59
N VAL A 301 18.38 -18.34 5.85
CA VAL A 301 19.45 -18.58 4.87
C VAL A 301 20.60 -17.62 5.20
N LEU A 302 21.42 -18.00 6.19
CA LEU A 302 22.39 -17.09 6.83
C LEU A 302 23.82 -17.28 6.32
N TRP A 303 24.25 -18.54 6.24
CA TRP A 303 25.63 -18.91 5.94
C TRP A 303 25.72 -19.66 4.63
N GLY A 304 26.70 -19.31 3.80
CA GLY A 304 27.01 -20.00 2.57
C GLY A 304 27.68 -21.36 2.81
N ARG A 305 27.93 -22.08 1.71
CA ARG A 305 28.47 -23.46 1.75
C ARG A 305 29.87 -23.58 2.36
N LEU A 306 30.67 -22.51 2.42
CA LEU A 306 31.99 -22.53 3.06
C LEU A 306 31.89 -22.72 4.59
N TRP A 307 30.76 -22.41 5.18
CA TRP A 307 30.48 -22.60 6.60
C TRP A 307 30.06 -24.04 6.93
N ASP A 308 29.55 -24.82 5.98
CA ASP A 308 29.03 -26.16 6.24
C ASP A 308 30.06 -27.10 6.87
N PRO A 309 31.32 -27.17 6.38
CA PRO A 309 32.34 -28.00 7.00
C PRO A 309 32.73 -27.57 8.42
N LEU A 310 32.67 -26.27 8.73
CA LEU A 310 32.96 -25.75 10.06
C LEU A 310 31.86 -26.11 11.05
N LEU A 311 30.60 -25.91 10.65
CA LEU A 311 29.43 -26.27 11.46
C LEU A 311 29.36 -27.78 11.72
N GLN A 312 29.69 -28.61 10.71
CA GLN A 312 29.76 -30.08 10.88
C GLN A 312 30.88 -30.54 11.84
N ARG A 313 32.00 -29.80 11.91
CA ARG A 313 33.12 -30.08 12.83
C ARG A 313 32.91 -29.48 14.21
N ASP A 314 31.96 -28.63 14.44
CA ASP A 314 31.68 -28.02 15.75
C ASP A 314 30.95 -29.00 16.69
N THR A 315 31.65 -30.01 17.13
CA THR A 315 31.10 -31.02 18.07
C THR A 315 30.85 -30.45 19.46
N SER A 316 31.45 -29.33 19.79
CA SER A 316 31.29 -28.65 21.09
C SER A 316 30.13 -27.68 21.14
N GLY A 317 29.59 -27.23 20.00
CA GLY A 317 28.60 -26.15 19.86
C GLY A 317 29.18 -24.75 20.10
N ALA A 318 30.50 -24.62 20.19
CA ALA A 318 31.16 -23.34 20.46
C ALA A 318 30.96 -22.33 19.33
N LEU A 319 30.98 -22.79 18.08
CA LEU A 319 30.76 -21.95 16.92
C LEU A 319 29.32 -21.42 16.90
N VAL A 320 28.36 -22.31 17.10
CA VAL A 320 26.94 -21.93 17.16
C VAL A 320 26.66 -20.94 18.28
N ALA A 321 27.25 -21.19 19.49
CA ALA A 321 27.12 -20.26 20.61
C ALA A 321 27.72 -18.88 20.30
N LYS A 322 28.90 -18.84 19.66
CA LYS A 322 29.51 -17.58 19.22
C LYS A 322 28.62 -16.85 18.20
N LEU A 323 28.15 -17.54 17.17
CA LEU A 323 27.27 -16.96 16.15
C LEU A 323 25.96 -16.42 16.74
N ASN A 324 25.41 -17.06 17.77
CA ASN A 324 24.24 -16.57 18.50
C ASN A 324 24.52 -15.25 19.24
N SER A 325 25.74 -15.03 19.71
CA SER A 325 26.10 -13.89 20.57
C SER A 325 26.62 -12.66 19.80
N VAL A 326 27.18 -12.86 18.59
CA VAL A 326 27.77 -11.74 17.80
C VAL A 326 26.67 -10.79 17.33
N PRO A 327 26.69 -9.48 17.66
CA PRO A 327 25.70 -8.51 17.21
C PRO A 327 25.88 -8.15 15.73
N ASP A 328 24.82 -7.57 15.13
CA ASP A 328 24.79 -7.20 13.70
C ASP A 328 25.91 -6.25 13.30
N GLY A 329 26.23 -5.27 14.16
CA GLY A 329 27.33 -4.33 13.91
C GLY A 329 28.68 -5.03 13.80
N GLU A 330 28.93 -6.03 14.65
CA GLU A 330 30.16 -6.82 14.58
C GLU A 330 30.16 -7.76 13.36
N LEU A 331 29.01 -8.37 13.00
CA LEU A 331 28.90 -9.18 11.78
C LEU A 331 29.20 -8.36 10.52
N GLN A 332 28.81 -7.07 10.51
CA GLN A 332 29.14 -6.14 9.47
C GLN A 332 30.66 -5.83 9.44
N THR A 333 31.24 -5.54 10.60
CA THR A 333 32.67 -5.24 10.74
C THR A 333 33.52 -6.43 10.32
N LEU A 334 33.20 -7.64 10.76
CA LEU A 334 33.86 -8.89 10.33
C LEU A 334 33.89 -9.08 8.81
N ALA A 335 32.85 -8.65 8.10
CA ALA A 335 32.79 -8.73 6.63
C ALA A 335 33.63 -7.66 5.92
N ALA A 336 33.99 -6.56 6.62
CA ALA A 336 34.72 -5.42 6.07
C ALA A 336 36.19 -5.39 6.45
N GLU A 337 36.63 -6.22 7.41
CA GLU A 337 37.93 -6.17 8.02
C GLU A 337 38.89 -7.30 7.56
N SER A 338 40.13 -7.25 8.03
CA SER A 338 41.21 -8.18 7.67
C SER A 338 41.00 -9.58 8.29
N ALA A 339 41.67 -10.60 7.74
CA ALA A 339 41.71 -11.94 8.28
C ALA A 339 42.21 -11.98 9.74
N ALA A 340 43.16 -11.11 10.10
CA ALA A 340 43.65 -11.01 11.47
C ALA A 340 42.53 -10.57 12.43
N TYR A 341 41.74 -9.58 12.04
CA TYR A 341 40.58 -9.12 12.83
C TYR A 341 39.55 -10.24 13.00
N VAL A 342 39.20 -10.95 11.92
CA VAL A 342 38.25 -12.06 11.96
C VAL A 342 38.73 -13.17 12.90
N ARG A 343 40.02 -13.53 12.85
CA ARG A 343 40.60 -14.52 13.74
C ARG A 343 40.56 -14.10 15.23
N GLU A 344 40.80 -12.83 15.50
CA GLU A 344 40.82 -12.29 16.86
C GLU A 344 39.41 -12.19 17.47
N HIS A 345 38.43 -11.72 16.68
CA HIS A 345 37.10 -11.35 17.22
C HIS A 345 36.02 -12.44 17.04
N LEU A 346 36.13 -13.25 15.98
CA LEU A 346 35.18 -14.34 15.75
C LEU A 346 35.71 -15.68 16.29
N PHE A 347 36.99 -16.01 16.05
CA PHE A 347 37.60 -17.25 16.45
C PHE A 347 38.46 -17.06 17.70
N ASP A 348 37.91 -16.40 18.73
CA ASP A 348 38.60 -15.89 19.92
C ASP A 348 38.94 -16.94 21.00
N SER A 349 38.35 -18.14 20.94
CA SER A 349 38.55 -19.24 21.90
C SER A 349 39.32 -20.40 21.26
N GLU A 350 39.94 -21.26 22.10
CA GLU A 350 40.70 -22.42 21.64
C GLU A 350 39.87 -23.38 20.76
N PRO A 351 38.60 -23.77 21.13
CA PRO A 351 37.77 -24.59 20.25
C PRO A 351 37.52 -23.96 18.90
N LEU A 352 37.31 -22.63 18.83
CA LEU A 352 37.02 -21.89 17.59
C LEU A 352 38.28 -21.80 16.72
N ARG A 353 39.46 -21.54 17.31
CA ARG A 353 40.73 -21.48 16.56
C ARG A 353 41.02 -22.79 15.84
N ARG A 354 40.77 -23.93 16.50
CA ARG A 354 40.97 -25.27 15.91
C ARG A 354 40.10 -25.52 14.68
N LEU A 355 38.92 -24.88 14.59
CA LEU A 355 38.04 -25.05 13.42
C LEU A 355 38.63 -24.42 12.15
N VAL A 356 39.41 -23.37 12.31
CA VAL A 356 40.06 -22.60 11.24
C VAL A 356 41.55 -22.77 11.15
N ASP A 357 42.09 -23.70 11.93
CA ASP A 357 43.49 -24.07 11.89
C ASP A 357 43.88 -24.60 10.50
N GLY A 358 44.86 -24.02 9.87
CA GLY A 358 45.29 -24.34 8.51
C GLY A 358 44.59 -23.61 7.39
N LEU A 359 43.56 -22.76 7.66
CA LEU A 359 43.00 -21.85 6.63
C LEU A 359 43.94 -20.67 6.41
N SER A 360 44.17 -20.32 5.14
CA SER A 360 44.89 -19.12 4.75
C SER A 360 44.10 -17.83 5.10
N ASP A 361 44.75 -16.69 5.08
CA ASP A 361 44.10 -15.39 5.31
C ASP A 361 43.07 -15.08 4.22
N GLU A 362 43.32 -15.47 2.97
CA GLU A 362 42.35 -15.33 1.87
C GLU A 362 41.09 -16.19 2.11
N GLU A 363 41.27 -17.42 2.58
CA GLU A 363 40.15 -18.29 2.92
C GLU A 363 39.32 -17.74 4.09
N ILE A 364 39.96 -17.14 5.10
CA ILE A 364 39.25 -16.48 6.21
C ILE A 364 38.45 -15.28 5.74
N VAL A 365 38.99 -14.43 4.87
CA VAL A 365 38.25 -13.29 4.30
C VAL A 365 37.08 -13.80 3.45
N ARG A 366 37.31 -14.82 2.63
CA ARG A 366 36.23 -15.45 1.84
C ARG A 366 35.14 -16.03 2.72
N LEU A 367 35.49 -16.69 3.82
CA LEU A 367 34.55 -17.20 4.79
C LEU A 367 33.72 -16.08 5.44
N ALA A 368 34.37 -14.98 5.83
CA ALA A 368 33.70 -13.81 6.42
C ALA A 368 32.70 -13.14 5.47
N LEU A 369 32.91 -13.28 4.17
CA LEU A 369 32.04 -12.78 3.12
C LEU A 369 30.99 -13.78 2.64
N ASP A 370 31.08 -15.06 3.05
CA ASP A 370 30.18 -16.12 2.57
C ASP A 370 28.89 -16.13 3.35
N ARG A 371 27.88 -15.46 2.81
CA ARG A 371 26.52 -15.39 3.35
C ARG A 371 25.57 -16.24 2.53
N GLY A 372 24.56 -16.83 3.19
CA GLY A 372 23.58 -17.70 2.56
C GLY A 372 22.80 -17.04 1.43
N GLY A 373 22.47 -15.75 1.56
CA GLY A 373 21.80 -14.97 0.51
C GLY A 373 22.62 -14.82 -0.78
N HIS A 374 23.91 -15.14 -0.77
CA HIS A 374 24.81 -15.18 -1.94
C HIS A 374 25.11 -16.59 -2.45
N ASP A 375 24.52 -17.62 -1.85
CA ASP A 375 24.67 -19.00 -2.28
C ASP A 375 23.44 -19.49 -3.01
N VAL A 376 23.52 -19.61 -4.33
CA VAL A 376 22.39 -19.98 -5.20
C VAL A 376 21.76 -21.33 -4.84
N ARG A 377 22.54 -22.31 -4.33
CA ARG A 377 22.00 -23.60 -3.89
C ARG A 377 21.16 -23.45 -2.64
N LYS A 378 21.63 -22.70 -1.67
CA LYS A 378 20.91 -22.45 -0.41
C LYS A 378 19.65 -21.63 -0.64
N VAL A 379 19.73 -20.61 -1.50
CA VAL A 379 18.56 -19.79 -1.91
C VAL A 379 17.55 -20.68 -2.66
N HIS A 380 18.01 -21.51 -3.61
CA HIS A 380 17.13 -22.44 -4.33
C HIS A 380 16.44 -23.43 -3.37
N ALA A 381 17.18 -24.01 -2.42
CA ALA A 381 16.62 -24.93 -1.41
C ALA A 381 15.54 -24.24 -0.56
N ALA A 382 15.78 -22.99 -0.14
CA ALA A 382 14.82 -22.19 0.62
C ALA A 382 13.55 -21.87 -0.19
N TYR A 383 13.69 -21.44 -1.45
CA TYR A 383 12.54 -21.12 -2.30
C TYR A 383 11.72 -22.38 -2.64
N ARG A 384 12.39 -23.50 -2.88
CA ARG A 384 11.73 -24.79 -3.09
C ARG A 384 10.92 -25.20 -1.85
N ALA A 385 11.52 -25.12 -0.67
CA ALA A 385 10.82 -25.39 0.59
C ALA A 385 9.62 -24.43 0.80
N ALA A 386 9.77 -23.16 0.46
CA ALA A 386 8.70 -22.17 0.53
C ALA A 386 7.53 -22.48 -0.40
N VAL A 387 7.79 -22.89 -1.65
CA VAL A 387 6.71 -23.21 -2.61
C VAL A 387 6.05 -24.56 -2.35
N GLU A 388 6.74 -25.47 -1.67
CA GLU A 388 6.20 -26.80 -1.28
C GLU A 388 5.43 -26.73 0.04
N HIS A 389 5.67 -25.71 0.88
CA HIS A 389 4.95 -25.54 2.17
C HIS A 389 3.47 -25.27 1.95
N ARG A 390 2.62 -25.77 2.86
CA ARG A 390 1.16 -25.63 2.80
C ARG A 390 0.58 -25.15 4.12
N GLY A 391 -0.54 -24.42 4.02
CA GLY A 391 -1.35 -23.98 5.14
C GLY A 391 -0.81 -22.77 5.90
N GLN A 392 0.36 -22.24 5.53
CA GLN A 392 0.96 -21.05 6.15
C GLN A 392 1.72 -20.22 5.12
N PRO A 393 1.74 -18.89 5.23
CA PRO A 393 2.67 -18.05 4.48
C PRO A 393 4.12 -18.35 4.91
N THR A 394 5.06 -18.15 3.97
CA THR A 394 6.49 -18.41 4.25
C THR A 394 7.30 -17.13 4.17
N VAL A 395 8.23 -16.93 5.12
CA VAL A 395 9.29 -15.93 5.03
C VAL A 395 10.65 -16.59 4.90
N VAL A 396 11.42 -16.16 3.91
CA VAL A 396 12.83 -16.47 3.74
C VAL A 396 13.64 -15.29 4.23
N ILE A 397 14.35 -15.47 5.36
CA ILE A 397 15.24 -14.46 5.94
C ILE A 397 16.64 -14.74 5.43
N ALA A 398 17.09 -14.00 4.42
CA ALA A 398 18.35 -14.24 3.73
C ALA A 398 19.41 -13.22 4.13
N GLN A 399 20.46 -13.64 4.81
CA GLN A 399 21.58 -12.78 5.13
C GLN A 399 22.47 -12.57 3.92
N SER A 400 22.75 -11.29 3.62
CA SER A 400 23.58 -10.87 2.50
C SER A 400 24.61 -9.81 2.93
N ILE A 401 25.37 -9.30 2.00
CA ILE A 401 26.34 -8.20 2.20
C ILE A 401 25.97 -7.06 1.25
N LYS A 402 25.78 -5.87 1.81
CA LYS A 402 25.52 -4.67 1.03
C LYS A 402 26.68 -4.35 0.11
N GLY A 403 26.38 -4.16 -1.18
CA GLY A 403 27.41 -3.88 -2.18
C GLY A 403 28.25 -5.08 -2.59
N ARG A 404 27.75 -6.32 -2.41
CA ARG A 404 28.44 -7.57 -2.80
C ARG A 404 28.89 -7.55 -4.24
N GLY A 405 30.18 -7.84 -4.47
CA GLY A 405 30.80 -7.86 -5.80
C GLY A 405 31.32 -6.51 -6.30
N LEU A 406 30.94 -5.38 -5.66
CA LEU A 406 31.42 -4.05 -6.06
C LEU A 406 32.89 -3.79 -5.66
N GLY A 407 33.40 -4.56 -4.71
CA GLY A 407 34.78 -4.52 -4.26
C GLY A 407 34.97 -4.15 -2.78
N PRO A 408 36.17 -4.41 -2.22
CA PRO A 408 36.43 -4.27 -0.78
C PRO A 408 36.30 -2.84 -0.27
N GLU A 409 36.37 -1.85 -1.15
CA GLU A 409 36.13 -0.43 -0.82
C GLU A 409 34.65 -0.15 -0.55
N PHE A 410 33.74 -1.06 -0.97
CA PHE A 410 32.30 -0.89 -0.96
C PHE A 410 31.58 -1.98 -0.16
N GLU A 411 32.03 -3.22 -0.23
CA GLU A 411 31.40 -4.34 0.45
C GLU A 411 31.32 -4.11 1.96
N ALA A 412 30.13 -4.25 2.54
CA ALA A 412 29.82 -4.05 3.94
C ALA A 412 30.08 -2.63 4.52
N ARG A 413 30.47 -1.66 3.71
CA ARG A 413 30.75 -0.29 4.17
C ARG A 413 29.48 0.56 4.24
N ASN A 414 29.33 1.41 5.27
CA ASN A 414 28.18 2.31 5.41
C ASN A 414 28.08 3.32 4.26
N ALA A 415 29.22 3.81 3.75
CA ALA A 415 29.29 4.74 2.63
C ALA A 415 28.75 4.16 1.30
N THR A 416 28.61 2.85 1.18
CA THR A 416 28.24 2.14 -0.06
C THR A 416 26.84 2.52 -0.55
N HIS A 417 25.93 2.88 0.35
CA HIS A 417 24.57 3.29 -0.03
C HIS A 417 24.56 4.54 -0.94
N GLN A 418 25.50 5.46 -0.73
CA GLN A 418 25.56 6.73 -1.47
C GLN A 418 26.42 6.64 -2.74
N MET A 419 27.03 5.49 -3.03
CA MET A 419 27.84 5.30 -4.22
C MET A 419 27.02 5.29 -5.50
N LYS A 420 27.44 6.15 -6.45
CA LYS A 420 26.72 6.36 -7.71
C LYS A 420 27.62 6.22 -8.95
N LYS A 421 28.92 6.15 -8.77
CA LYS A 421 29.89 6.03 -9.89
C LYS A 421 31.22 5.42 -9.44
N PHE A 422 31.90 4.81 -10.40
CA PHE A 422 33.23 4.24 -10.23
C PHE A 422 34.33 5.26 -10.55
N VAL A 423 35.44 5.17 -9.86
CA VAL A 423 36.72 5.82 -10.27
C VAL A 423 37.39 4.87 -11.28
N ARG A 424 38.15 5.42 -12.25
CA ARG A 424 38.70 4.64 -13.38
C ARG A 424 39.38 3.33 -12.97
N GLY A 425 40.23 3.33 -11.95
CA GLY A 425 40.93 2.12 -11.48
C GLY A 425 40.01 1.07 -10.83
N THR A 426 38.93 1.53 -10.21
CA THR A 426 37.89 0.68 -9.56
C THR A 426 37.06 -0.04 -10.60
N LEU A 427 36.77 0.59 -11.76
CA LEU A 427 35.97 0.01 -12.83
C LEU A 427 36.68 -1.21 -13.49
N ASN A 428 38.00 -1.11 -13.76
CA ASN A 428 38.77 -2.25 -14.26
C ASN A 428 38.78 -3.42 -13.28
N SER A 429 39.02 -3.12 -11.99
CA SER A 429 38.97 -4.14 -10.92
C SER A 429 37.57 -4.77 -10.76
N PHE A 430 36.51 -4.02 -10.99
CA PHE A 430 35.14 -4.53 -10.95
C PHE A 430 34.89 -5.49 -12.11
N ARG A 431 35.24 -5.12 -13.35
CA ARG A 431 35.17 -5.98 -14.52
C ARG A 431 35.93 -7.30 -14.30
N ASP A 432 37.19 -7.20 -13.83
CA ASP A 432 38.06 -8.38 -13.65
C ASP A 432 37.50 -9.35 -12.61
N ARG A 433 36.94 -8.83 -11.50
CA ARG A 433 36.25 -9.66 -10.49
C ARG A 433 35.00 -10.35 -11.02
N LEU A 434 34.26 -9.69 -11.91
CA LEU A 434 33.10 -10.30 -12.55
C LEU A 434 33.48 -11.29 -13.69
N GLY A 435 34.77 -11.34 -14.07
CA GLY A 435 35.25 -12.21 -15.14
C GLY A 435 34.69 -11.86 -16.51
N LEU A 436 34.47 -10.56 -16.78
CA LEU A 436 33.88 -10.10 -18.04
C LEU A 436 34.95 -9.74 -19.06
N ASP A 437 34.78 -10.17 -20.30
CA ASP A 437 35.68 -9.89 -21.42
C ASP A 437 35.31 -8.54 -22.08
N ILE A 438 35.62 -7.45 -21.38
CA ILE A 438 35.42 -6.06 -21.85
C ILE A 438 36.78 -5.42 -22.00
N PRO A 439 37.17 -4.98 -23.24
CA PRO A 439 38.48 -4.36 -23.49
C PRO A 439 38.73 -3.07 -22.67
N ASP A 440 39.97 -2.84 -22.27
CA ASP A 440 40.37 -1.64 -21.48
C ASP A 440 40.05 -0.33 -22.20
N GLU A 441 40.11 -0.35 -23.55
CA GLU A 441 39.80 0.81 -24.39
C GLU A 441 38.32 1.27 -24.18
N GLN A 442 37.39 0.35 -23.97
CA GLN A 442 35.98 0.67 -23.72
C GLN A 442 35.73 1.22 -22.31
N LEU A 443 36.67 1.04 -21.40
CA LEU A 443 36.63 1.59 -20.02
C LEU A 443 37.36 2.94 -19.90
N ALA A 444 37.99 3.39 -20.99
CA ALA A 444 38.83 4.58 -20.97
C ALA A 444 38.11 5.87 -20.62
N GLU A 445 36.83 5.98 -20.95
CA GLU A 445 35.95 7.13 -20.68
C GLU A 445 35.48 7.20 -19.22
N GLY A 446 35.70 6.14 -18.41
CA GLY A 446 35.35 6.11 -17.00
C GLY A 446 33.89 5.77 -16.72
N TYR A 447 33.12 5.44 -17.75
CA TYR A 447 31.75 4.90 -17.64
C TYR A 447 31.67 3.49 -18.17
N PRO A 448 31.01 2.55 -17.45
CA PRO A 448 30.90 1.17 -17.92
C PRO A 448 30.01 1.11 -19.17
N PRO A 449 30.48 0.44 -20.28
CA PRO A 449 29.60 0.11 -21.39
C PRO A 449 28.57 -0.93 -20.96
N TYR A 450 27.45 -0.99 -21.65
CA TYR A 450 26.53 -2.11 -21.49
C TYR A 450 27.12 -3.38 -22.14
N TYR A 451 26.85 -4.52 -21.56
CA TYR A 451 27.33 -5.79 -22.04
C TYR A 451 26.19 -6.80 -22.13
N ARG A 452 26.02 -7.39 -23.30
CA ARG A 452 25.03 -8.45 -23.55
C ARG A 452 25.71 -9.59 -24.35
N PRO A 453 25.48 -10.86 -23.92
CA PRO A 453 25.98 -11.99 -24.68
C PRO A 453 25.37 -11.99 -26.08
N PRO A 454 26.15 -12.47 -27.12
CA PRO A 454 25.60 -12.70 -28.45
C PRO A 454 24.35 -13.57 -28.40
N THR A 455 23.36 -13.28 -29.24
CA THR A 455 22.07 -13.99 -29.26
C THR A 455 22.18 -15.46 -29.67
N ASP A 456 23.26 -15.85 -30.32
CA ASP A 456 23.60 -17.24 -30.73
C ASP A 456 24.49 -17.94 -29.68
N SER A 457 24.87 -17.28 -28.59
CA SER A 457 25.68 -17.87 -27.51
C SER A 457 24.89 -18.88 -26.68
N ASP A 458 25.61 -19.82 -26.06
CA ASP A 458 25.03 -20.78 -25.11
C ASP A 458 24.42 -20.08 -23.90
N LEU A 459 25.04 -19.00 -23.44
CA LEU A 459 24.55 -18.16 -22.34
C LEU A 459 23.18 -17.57 -22.63
N HIS A 460 23.02 -16.94 -23.82
CA HIS A 460 21.75 -16.36 -24.22
C HIS A 460 20.67 -17.42 -24.42
N ARG A 461 21.03 -18.55 -25.02
CA ARG A 461 20.09 -19.68 -25.17
C ARG A 461 19.58 -20.18 -23.81
N TYR A 462 20.48 -20.43 -22.88
CA TYR A 462 20.14 -20.86 -21.53
C TYR A 462 19.17 -19.86 -20.86
N LEU A 463 19.52 -18.57 -20.85
CA LEU A 463 18.68 -17.51 -20.31
C LEU A 463 17.25 -17.54 -20.86
N MET A 464 17.12 -17.59 -22.19
CA MET A 464 15.81 -17.56 -22.85
C MET A 464 15.03 -18.85 -22.69
N GLU A 465 15.72 -20.00 -22.59
CA GLU A 465 15.10 -21.28 -22.31
C GLU A 465 14.48 -21.33 -20.93
N ARG A 466 15.20 -20.92 -19.88
CA ARG A 466 14.67 -20.81 -18.51
C ARG A 466 13.40 -19.95 -18.46
N ARG A 467 13.42 -18.78 -19.12
CA ARG A 467 12.24 -17.89 -19.15
C ARG A 467 11.06 -18.49 -19.93
N ARG A 468 11.32 -19.20 -21.03
CA ARG A 468 10.28 -19.89 -21.80
C ARG A 468 9.65 -21.03 -21.01
N GLU A 469 10.43 -21.82 -20.31
CA GLU A 469 9.94 -22.91 -19.45
C GLU A 469 9.06 -22.39 -18.32
N LEU A 470 9.38 -21.22 -17.77
CA LEU A 470 8.62 -20.53 -16.73
C LEU A 470 7.48 -19.65 -17.28
N GLY A 471 7.14 -19.75 -18.58
CA GLY A 471 5.97 -19.05 -19.13
C GLY A 471 6.19 -17.57 -19.48
N GLY A 472 7.42 -17.17 -19.81
CA GLY A 472 7.74 -15.85 -20.34
C GLY A 472 8.33 -14.85 -19.32
N PRO A 473 8.46 -13.57 -19.72
CA PRO A 473 9.17 -12.56 -18.94
C PRO A 473 8.43 -12.11 -17.67
N VAL A 474 9.21 -11.68 -16.66
CA VAL A 474 8.75 -11.07 -15.40
C VAL A 474 9.71 -9.90 -15.08
N PRO A 475 9.24 -8.71 -14.64
CA PRO A 475 7.84 -8.29 -14.54
C PRO A 475 7.22 -8.08 -15.93
N ARG A 476 5.92 -8.24 -16.03
CA ARG A 476 5.15 -7.93 -17.23
C ARG A 476 3.70 -7.71 -16.86
N ARG A 477 3.21 -6.47 -17.02
CA ARG A 477 1.81 -6.15 -16.84
C ARG A 477 1.06 -6.37 -18.15
N VAL A 478 -0.03 -7.13 -18.09
CA VAL A 478 -0.83 -7.47 -19.28
C VAL A 478 -2.30 -7.24 -18.93
N VAL A 479 -2.95 -6.31 -19.62
CA VAL A 479 -4.39 -6.10 -19.51
C VAL A 479 -5.11 -6.95 -20.55
N ARG A 480 -5.82 -7.98 -20.07
CA ARG A 480 -6.60 -8.93 -20.91
C ARG A 480 -8.11 -8.79 -20.70
N SER A 481 -8.53 -7.86 -19.82
CA SER A 481 -9.92 -7.65 -19.50
C SER A 481 -10.72 -7.06 -20.67
N THR A 482 -11.97 -7.48 -20.76
CA THR A 482 -12.97 -6.86 -21.62
C THR A 482 -13.80 -5.84 -20.84
N PRO A 483 -14.42 -4.84 -21.50
CA PRO A 483 -15.40 -3.97 -20.85
C PRO A 483 -16.49 -4.78 -20.17
N LEU A 484 -16.98 -4.27 -19.02
CA LEU A 484 -18.12 -4.89 -18.34
C LEU A 484 -19.42 -4.55 -19.03
N GLU A 485 -20.36 -5.49 -19.03
CA GLU A 485 -21.75 -5.20 -19.32
C GLU A 485 -22.35 -4.44 -18.15
N LEU A 486 -22.57 -3.13 -18.33
CA LEU A 486 -23.00 -2.24 -17.27
C LEU A 486 -24.53 -2.16 -17.22
N PRO A 487 -25.12 -1.93 -16.02
CA PRO A 487 -26.57 -1.84 -15.85
C PRO A 487 -27.19 -0.73 -16.69
N GLY A 488 -28.39 -0.97 -17.19
CA GLY A 488 -29.19 0.04 -17.89
C GLY A 488 -29.72 1.13 -16.94
N LYS A 489 -30.23 2.22 -17.50
CA LYS A 489 -30.74 3.39 -16.76
C LYS A 489 -31.81 3.08 -15.73
N GLU A 490 -32.54 1.98 -15.90
CA GLU A 490 -33.60 1.55 -14.98
C GLU A 490 -33.09 1.19 -13.60
N SER A 491 -31.89 0.62 -13.50
CA SER A 491 -31.25 0.24 -12.23
C SER A 491 -30.90 1.46 -11.37
N TYR A 492 -30.77 2.63 -11.99
CA TYR A 492 -30.47 3.91 -11.32
C TYR A 492 -31.72 4.76 -11.04
N ALA A 493 -32.84 4.44 -11.65
CA ALA A 493 -34.05 5.29 -11.67
C ALA A 493 -34.77 5.43 -10.31
N ARG A 494 -34.60 4.46 -9.42
CA ARG A 494 -35.30 4.44 -8.11
C ARG A 494 -34.97 5.65 -7.25
N LEU A 495 -33.71 5.98 -7.09
CA LEU A 495 -33.27 7.11 -6.26
C LEU A 495 -33.59 8.47 -6.90
N LYS A 496 -33.68 8.54 -8.24
CA LYS A 496 -34.08 9.75 -8.95
C LYS A 496 -35.53 10.19 -8.68
N LYS A 497 -36.36 9.28 -8.12
CA LYS A 497 -37.76 9.58 -7.74
C LYS A 497 -37.91 10.21 -6.35
N GLY A 498 -36.81 10.35 -5.60
CA GLY A 498 -36.80 10.84 -4.23
C GLY A 498 -37.35 9.82 -3.21
N SER A 499 -37.55 10.26 -1.97
CA SER A 499 -37.95 9.40 -0.86
C SER A 499 -39.44 9.53 -0.45
N GLY A 500 -40.21 10.33 -1.17
CA GLY A 500 -41.62 10.64 -0.83
C GLY A 500 -41.69 11.40 0.51
N ARG A 501 -42.30 10.78 1.54
CA ARG A 501 -42.38 11.37 2.91
C ARG A 501 -41.33 10.81 3.87
N GLN A 502 -40.53 9.83 3.44
CA GLN A 502 -39.53 9.21 4.32
C GLN A 502 -38.28 10.08 4.40
N GLN A 503 -37.78 10.26 5.61
CA GLN A 503 -36.47 10.82 5.82
C GLN A 503 -35.41 9.75 5.56
N VAL A 504 -34.46 10.02 4.69
CA VAL A 504 -33.41 9.08 4.27
C VAL A 504 -32.07 9.83 4.25
N ALA A 505 -31.09 9.25 4.89
CA ALA A 505 -29.71 9.70 4.81
C ALA A 505 -29.07 9.31 3.47
N THR A 506 -28.12 10.08 2.98
CA THR A 506 -27.40 9.76 1.73
C THR A 506 -26.59 8.47 1.84
N THR A 507 -26.08 8.11 3.04
CA THR A 507 -25.49 6.78 3.32
C THR A 507 -26.49 5.66 2.99
N MET A 508 -27.74 5.78 3.45
CA MET A 508 -28.78 4.77 3.17
C MET A 508 -29.24 4.78 1.71
N ALA A 509 -29.17 5.94 1.03
CA ALA A 509 -29.45 6.01 -0.40
C ALA A 509 -28.39 5.22 -1.19
N LEU A 510 -27.10 5.39 -0.86
CA LEU A 510 -26.00 4.61 -1.46
C LEU A 510 -26.19 3.10 -1.23
N VAL A 511 -26.50 2.67 0.00
CA VAL A 511 -26.75 1.25 0.30
C VAL A 511 -27.90 0.68 -0.54
N ARG A 512 -28.95 1.48 -0.75
CA ARG A 512 -30.09 1.07 -1.62
C ARG A 512 -29.66 0.93 -3.08
N LEU A 513 -28.81 1.85 -3.59
CA LEU A 513 -28.25 1.74 -4.92
C LEU A 513 -27.40 0.48 -5.07
N VAL A 514 -26.49 0.25 -4.12
CA VAL A 514 -25.65 -0.96 -4.11
C VAL A 514 -26.51 -2.22 -4.14
N LYS A 515 -27.60 -2.27 -3.35
CA LYS A 515 -28.54 -3.40 -3.39
C LYS A 515 -29.23 -3.58 -4.74
N ASP A 516 -29.56 -2.49 -5.41
CA ASP A 516 -30.16 -2.57 -6.74
C ASP A 516 -29.13 -3.06 -7.76
N LEU A 517 -27.89 -2.57 -7.74
CA LEU A 517 -26.80 -3.02 -8.61
C LEU A 517 -26.38 -4.49 -8.35
N LEU A 518 -26.47 -4.97 -7.10
CA LEU A 518 -26.14 -6.36 -6.75
C LEU A 518 -27.12 -7.39 -7.37
N ARG A 519 -28.27 -6.96 -7.87
CA ARG A 519 -29.24 -7.82 -8.58
C ARG A 519 -28.92 -7.96 -10.07
N GLU A 520 -28.08 -7.08 -10.59
CA GLU A 520 -27.62 -7.10 -11.97
C GLU A 520 -26.40 -8.04 -12.12
N ASP A 521 -26.01 -8.37 -13.34
CA ASP A 521 -24.85 -9.22 -13.60
C ASP A 521 -23.54 -8.61 -13.09
N VAL A 522 -23.41 -7.29 -13.14
CA VAL A 522 -22.30 -6.54 -12.56
C VAL A 522 -22.19 -6.74 -11.04
N GLY A 523 -23.26 -7.11 -10.38
CA GLY A 523 -23.30 -7.34 -8.93
C GLY A 523 -22.31 -8.40 -8.45
N LYS A 524 -21.98 -9.39 -9.29
CA LYS A 524 -20.98 -10.43 -8.99
C LYS A 524 -19.55 -9.85 -8.91
N ARG A 525 -19.35 -8.70 -9.53
CA ARG A 525 -18.06 -7.98 -9.59
C ARG A 525 -17.89 -6.96 -8.48
N ILE A 526 -18.98 -6.56 -7.79
CA ILE A 526 -18.92 -5.61 -6.67
C ILE A 526 -18.29 -6.30 -5.47
N VAL A 527 -17.28 -5.66 -4.88
CA VAL A 527 -16.54 -6.14 -3.71
C VAL A 527 -16.68 -5.11 -2.59
N PRO A 528 -17.66 -5.29 -1.67
CA PRO A 528 -17.72 -4.42 -0.49
C PRO A 528 -16.52 -4.70 0.42
N VAL A 529 -15.74 -3.67 0.75
CA VAL A 529 -14.61 -3.70 1.67
C VAL A 529 -14.95 -2.84 2.88
N ILE A 530 -14.95 -3.42 4.08
CA ILE A 530 -15.49 -2.79 5.30
C ILE A 530 -14.54 -2.99 6.47
N PRO A 531 -14.07 -1.91 7.13
CA PRO A 531 -13.28 -1.97 8.36
C PRO A 531 -14.20 -1.97 9.59
N ASP A 532 -14.85 -3.10 9.90
CA ASP A 532 -15.65 -3.38 11.13
C ASP A 532 -16.85 -2.44 11.43
N GLU A 533 -17.33 -1.65 10.47
CA GLU A 533 -18.36 -0.63 10.76
C GLU A 533 -19.61 -0.77 9.87
N ALA A 534 -19.89 -1.97 9.43
CA ALA A 534 -21.00 -2.25 8.55
C ALA A 534 -22.36 -1.76 9.12
N ARG A 535 -22.58 -1.88 10.42
CA ARG A 535 -23.83 -1.46 11.09
C ARG A 535 -23.98 0.06 11.09
N THR A 536 -22.93 0.80 11.34
CA THR A 536 -22.94 2.27 11.28
C THR A 536 -23.31 2.78 9.90
N PHE A 537 -22.88 2.09 8.86
CA PHE A 537 -23.11 2.47 7.46
C PHE A 537 -24.35 1.80 6.85
N GLY A 538 -25.10 0.95 7.61
CA GLY A 538 -26.25 0.18 7.12
C GLY A 538 -25.90 -0.93 6.14
N MET A 539 -24.61 -1.27 6.01
CA MET A 539 -24.08 -2.34 5.16
C MET A 539 -24.34 -3.73 5.75
N ASP A 540 -24.62 -3.83 7.06
CA ASP A 540 -25.07 -5.08 7.72
C ASP A 540 -26.30 -5.69 7.05
N SER A 541 -27.10 -4.86 6.40
CA SER A 541 -28.23 -5.29 5.59
C SER A 541 -27.87 -6.14 4.36
N LEU A 542 -26.58 -6.26 4.03
CA LEU A 542 -26.03 -7.12 2.98
C LEU A 542 -25.56 -8.49 3.50
N PHE A 543 -25.34 -8.66 4.82
CA PHE A 543 -24.82 -9.89 5.41
C PHE A 543 -25.62 -11.16 5.06
N PRO A 544 -26.98 -11.15 5.08
CA PRO A 544 -27.75 -12.35 4.77
C PRO A 544 -27.52 -12.87 3.35
N ASP A 545 -27.41 -11.96 2.38
CA ASP A 545 -27.35 -12.27 0.95
C ASP A 545 -25.92 -12.52 0.47
N LEU A 546 -24.99 -11.61 0.82
CA LEU A 546 -23.62 -11.63 0.32
C LEU A 546 -22.67 -12.44 1.20
N LYS A 547 -22.93 -12.50 2.50
CA LYS A 547 -22.07 -13.09 3.53
C LYS A 547 -20.65 -12.51 3.56
N ILE A 548 -19.99 -12.64 4.69
CA ILE A 548 -18.61 -12.22 4.90
C ILE A 548 -17.70 -13.36 4.44
N TYR A 549 -16.67 -13.03 3.67
CA TYR A 549 -15.66 -14.00 3.26
C TYR A 549 -14.83 -14.46 4.46
N SER A 550 -14.72 -15.78 4.62
CA SER A 550 -13.88 -16.40 5.63
C SER A 550 -13.27 -17.68 5.06
N VAL A 551 -11.96 -17.87 5.26
CA VAL A 551 -11.22 -19.04 4.74
C VAL A 551 -11.83 -20.36 5.21
N ARG A 552 -12.34 -20.39 6.45
CA ARG A 552 -12.91 -21.59 7.08
C ARG A 552 -14.44 -21.62 7.06
N GLY A 553 -15.07 -20.54 6.55
CA GLY A 553 -16.50 -20.35 6.73
C GLY A 553 -16.86 -20.15 8.20
N MET A 554 -18.11 -20.42 8.55
CA MET A 554 -18.62 -20.25 9.91
C MET A 554 -18.56 -21.58 10.67
N THR A 555 -17.67 -21.70 11.64
CA THR A 555 -17.44 -22.93 12.44
C THR A 555 -18.12 -22.87 13.82
N TYR A 556 -18.92 -21.84 14.08
CA TYR A 556 -19.61 -21.59 15.35
C TYR A 556 -21.04 -21.08 15.12
N ASP A 557 -21.89 -21.13 16.14
CA ASP A 557 -23.22 -20.53 16.12
C ASP A 557 -23.11 -19.06 16.55
N ALA A 558 -23.54 -18.14 15.67
CA ALA A 558 -23.58 -16.73 16.04
C ALA A 558 -24.57 -16.48 17.19
N VAL A 559 -24.18 -15.61 18.14
CA VAL A 559 -25.03 -15.23 19.28
C VAL A 559 -26.39 -14.68 18.81
N ASP A 560 -26.37 -13.84 17.80
CA ASP A 560 -27.54 -13.15 17.23
C ASP A 560 -28.12 -13.87 15.98
N ARG A 561 -27.96 -15.21 15.87
CA ARG A 561 -28.37 -16.00 14.71
C ARG A 561 -29.85 -15.89 14.35
N ASP A 562 -30.69 -15.58 15.36
CA ASP A 562 -32.14 -15.43 15.18
C ASP A 562 -32.54 -14.04 14.66
N LEU A 563 -31.65 -13.10 14.61
CA LEU A 563 -31.89 -11.77 14.03
C LEU A 563 -31.86 -11.82 12.51
N VAL A 564 -32.74 -11.03 11.88
CA VAL A 564 -32.83 -10.94 10.41
C VAL A 564 -31.51 -10.47 9.76
N LEU A 565 -30.78 -9.58 10.42
CA LEU A 565 -29.50 -9.04 9.98
C LEU A 565 -28.33 -9.66 10.75
N SER A 566 -28.36 -11.00 10.93
CA SER A 566 -27.30 -11.70 11.66
C SER A 566 -25.99 -11.73 10.87
N TYR A 567 -24.88 -11.66 11.62
CA TYR A 567 -23.54 -11.88 11.09
C TYR A 567 -23.41 -13.30 10.51
N LYS A 568 -22.92 -13.41 9.29
CA LYS A 568 -22.73 -14.68 8.58
C LYS A 568 -21.44 -14.71 7.81
N GLU A 569 -20.64 -15.75 8.02
CA GLU A 569 -19.41 -16.04 7.27
C GLU A 569 -19.60 -17.22 6.31
N ASP A 570 -18.91 -17.19 5.19
CA ASP A 570 -18.92 -18.25 4.19
C ASP A 570 -17.60 -18.26 3.41
N THR A 571 -17.12 -19.42 3.00
CA THR A 571 -15.93 -19.54 2.18
C THR A 571 -16.08 -18.90 0.79
N ARG A 572 -17.30 -18.64 0.36
CA ARG A 572 -17.69 -17.97 -0.88
C ARG A 572 -18.32 -16.60 -0.63
N GLY A 573 -18.18 -16.07 0.58
CA GLY A 573 -18.70 -14.76 0.95
C GLY A 573 -18.16 -13.67 0.02
N GLN A 574 -18.96 -12.64 -0.20
CA GLN A 574 -18.62 -11.55 -1.12
C GLN A 574 -18.07 -10.33 -0.40
N ILE A 575 -18.41 -10.13 0.87
CA ILE A 575 -17.95 -8.99 1.67
C ILE A 575 -16.59 -9.31 2.24
N LEU A 576 -15.65 -8.40 2.02
CA LEU A 576 -14.33 -8.41 2.67
C LEU A 576 -14.42 -7.52 3.91
N HIS A 577 -14.42 -8.16 5.07
CA HIS A 577 -14.53 -7.52 6.38
C HIS A 577 -13.18 -7.60 7.09
N GLU A 578 -12.46 -6.45 7.14
CA GLU A 578 -11.03 -6.44 7.44
C GLU A 578 -10.71 -6.34 8.94
N GLY A 579 -11.68 -5.95 9.74
CA GLY A 579 -11.44 -5.51 11.11
C GLY A 579 -11.04 -4.03 11.16
N ILE A 580 -10.68 -3.52 12.33
CA ILE A 580 -10.35 -2.10 12.55
C ILE A 580 -8.97 -1.82 11.91
N THR A 581 -8.92 -1.76 10.59
CA THR A 581 -7.70 -1.50 9.81
C THR A 581 -8.02 -0.83 8.46
N GLU A 582 -7.90 0.47 8.40
CA GLU A 582 -8.05 1.23 7.16
C GLU A 582 -6.89 0.92 6.19
N ALA A 583 -5.68 0.69 6.70
CA ALA A 583 -4.54 0.31 5.85
C ALA A 583 -4.75 -1.05 5.18
N GLY A 584 -5.28 -2.05 5.92
CA GLY A 584 -5.65 -3.34 5.35
C GLY A 584 -6.77 -3.22 4.32
N SER A 585 -7.82 -2.48 4.65
CA SER A 585 -8.94 -2.24 3.73
C SER A 585 -8.50 -1.53 2.44
N MET A 586 -7.59 -0.56 2.55
CA MET A 586 -7.05 0.13 1.37
C MET A 586 -6.15 -0.81 0.54
N SER A 587 -5.39 -1.70 1.17
CA SER A 587 -4.59 -2.71 0.45
C SER A 587 -5.47 -3.76 -0.25
N GLU A 588 -6.62 -4.11 0.33
CA GLU A 588 -7.62 -4.95 -0.34
C GLU A 588 -8.24 -4.22 -1.54
N PHE A 589 -8.49 -2.89 -1.40
CA PHE A 589 -8.89 -2.05 -2.53
C PHE A 589 -7.86 -2.07 -3.67
N HIS A 590 -6.55 -2.07 -3.37
CA HIS A 590 -5.50 -2.21 -4.37
C HIS A 590 -5.63 -3.52 -5.14
N ALA A 591 -5.74 -4.65 -4.43
CA ALA A 591 -5.81 -5.96 -5.04
C ALA A 591 -7.05 -6.12 -5.92
N ALA A 592 -8.21 -5.69 -5.42
CA ALA A 592 -9.47 -5.72 -6.17
C ALA A 592 -9.48 -4.74 -7.34
N GLY A 593 -9.03 -3.49 -7.11
CA GLY A 593 -9.04 -2.42 -8.12
C GLY A 593 -8.07 -2.62 -9.28
N SER A 594 -7.02 -3.42 -9.10
CA SER A 594 -6.06 -3.79 -10.15
C SER A 594 -6.30 -5.18 -10.77
N SER A 595 -7.33 -5.91 -10.33
CA SER A 595 -7.66 -7.27 -10.75
C SER A 595 -7.84 -7.42 -12.25
N TYR A 596 -8.31 -6.38 -12.94
CA TYR A 596 -8.41 -6.33 -14.39
C TYR A 596 -7.07 -6.51 -15.12
N ALA A 597 -5.96 -6.15 -14.48
CA ALA A 597 -4.61 -6.29 -15.00
C ALA A 597 -3.88 -7.53 -14.45
N THR A 598 -4.10 -7.88 -13.17
CA THR A 598 -3.43 -9.03 -12.56
C THR A 598 -4.02 -10.35 -13.03
N PHE A 599 -5.35 -10.45 -13.12
CA PHE A 599 -6.06 -11.68 -13.48
C PHE A 599 -6.94 -11.56 -14.74
N GLY A 600 -7.05 -10.38 -15.35
CA GLY A 600 -7.94 -10.16 -16.50
C GLY A 600 -9.43 -10.06 -16.12
N GLU A 601 -9.74 -10.04 -14.82
CA GLU A 601 -11.09 -10.03 -14.27
C GLU A 601 -11.38 -8.68 -13.60
N PRO A 602 -12.11 -7.75 -14.24
CA PRO A 602 -12.47 -6.49 -13.63
C PRO A 602 -13.33 -6.70 -12.38
N MET A 603 -12.88 -6.20 -11.24
CA MET A 603 -13.65 -6.17 -10.01
C MET A 603 -13.90 -4.72 -9.61
N ILE A 604 -15.00 -4.49 -8.89
CA ILE A 604 -15.46 -3.15 -8.50
C ILE A 604 -15.39 -3.07 -6.97
N PRO A 605 -14.23 -2.74 -6.38
CA PRO A 605 -14.15 -2.52 -4.95
C PRO A 605 -14.97 -1.30 -4.55
N LEU A 606 -15.74 -1.46 -3.47
CA LEU A 606 -16.48 -0.42 -2.80
C LEU A 606 -16.00 -0.39 -1.35
N TYR A 607 -14.98 0.43 -1.08
CA TYR A 607 -14.41 0.58 0.25
C TYR A 607 -15.10 1.73 0.98
N ILE A 608 -15.83 1.40 2.06
CA ILE A 608 -16.55 2.36 2.91
C ILE A 608 -15.84 2.52 4.25
N PHE A 609 -15.69 3.75 4.69
CA PHE A 609 -14.95 4.09 5.92
C PHE A 609 -15.49 5.41 6.51
N TYR A 610 -15.18 5.69 7.78
CA TYR A 610 -15.33 7.04 8.31
C TYR A 610 -14.46 8.00 7.51
N SER A 611 -15.05 9.04 6.92
CA SER A 611 -14.35 9.99 6.03
C SER A 611 -13.11 10.60 6.68
N MET A 612 -13.14 10.80 8.00
CA MET A 612 -12.02 11.28 8.79
C MET A 612 -10.78 10.39 8.72
N PHE A 613 -10.96 9.06 8.65
CA PHE A 613 -9.85 8.11 8.73
C PHE A 613 -9.32 7.62 7.37
N GLY A 614 -9.93 8.02 6.27
CA GLY A 614 -9.48 7.66 4.92
C GLY A 614 -8.16 8.33 4.54
N PHE A 615 -8.24 9.44 3.84
CA PHE A 615 -7.05 10.12 3.29
C PHE A 615 -6.02 10.54 4.35
N GLN A 616 -6.47 10.97 5.52
CA GLN A 616 -5.54 11.38 6.57
C GLN A 616 -4.74 10.20 7.16
N ARG A 617 -5.30 8.98 7.20
CA ARG A 617 -4.66 7.80 7.79
C ARG A 617 -3.95 6.92 6.76
N THR A 618 -4.47 6.86 5.54
CA THR A 618 -3.98 5.96 4.48
C THR A 618 -3.64 6.70 3.17
N GLY A 619 -3.30 7.98 3.27
CA GLY A 619 -3.03 8.83 2.09
C GLY A 619 -1.92 8.28 1.19
N ASP A 620 -0.88 7.69 1.76
CA ASP A 620 0.21 7.07 1.01
C ASP A 620 -0.25 5.82 0.24
N LEU A 621 -1.07 4.96 0.85
CA LEU A 621 -1.72 3.86 0.15
C LEU A 621 -2.64 4.37 -0.96
N MET A 622 -3.41 5.45 -0.73
CA MET A 622 -4.26 6.03 -1.77
C MET A 622 -3.44 6.63 -2.93
N TRP A 623 -2.26 7.18 -2.65
CA TRP A 623 -1.32 7.62 -3.68
C TRP A 623 -0.78 6.43 -4.48
N SER A 624 -0.38 5.37 -3.79
CA SER A 624 0.10 4.13 -4.38
C SER A 624 -0.98 3.44 -5.23
N ALA A 625 -2.27 3.52 -4.84
CA ALA A 625 -3.38 3.02 -5.66
C ALA A 625 -3.49 3.74 -7.01
N ALA A 626 -3.23 5.05 -7.02
CA ALA A 626 -3.16 5.82 -8.26
C ALA A 626 -2.01 5.37 -9.16
N ASP A 627 -0.83 5.10 -8.59
CA ASP A 627 0.32 4.55 -9.33
C ASP A 627 0.03 3.15 -9.87
N GLN A 628 -0.59 2.28 -9.08
CA GLN A 628 -0.99 0.92 -9.49
C GLN A 628 -2.13 0.91 -10.51
N ARG A 629 -2.71 2.08 -10.82
CA ARG A 629 -3.82 2.27 -11.77
C ARG A 629 -5.10 1.55 -11.33
N CYS A 630 -5.37 1.58 -10.02
CA CYS A 630 -6.55 0.98 -9.42
C CYS A 630 -7.84 1.69 -9.86
N LYS A 631 -8.95 0.94 -9.89
CA LYS A 631 -10.31 1.39 -10.19
C LYS A 631 -11.23 1.00 -9.05
N GLY A 632 -12.27 1.80 -8.80
CA GLY A 632 -13.26 1.49 -7.76
C GLY A 632 -13.78 2.74 -7.04
N PHE A 633 -14.47 2.50 -5.94
CA PHE A 633 -15.10 3.53 -5.13
C PHE A 633 -14.54 3.56 -3.72
N LEU A 634 -14.10 4.72 -3.29
CA LEU A 634 -13.83 5.09 -1.91
C LEU A 634 -15.04 5.87 -1.39
N ILE A 635 -15.64 5.42 -0.31
CA ILE A 635 -16.85 6.02 0.26
C ILE A 635 -16.53 6.57 1.63
N GLY A 636 -16.42 7.90 1.72
CA GLY A 636 -16.28 8.60 2.99
C GLY A 636 -17.64 8.76 3.66
N ALA A 637 -17.96 7.87 4.58
CA ALA A 637 -19.21 7.91 5.34
C ALA A 637 -19.05 8.78 6.59
N THR A 638 -20.19 9.15 7.21
CA THR A 638 -20.22 10.06 8.35
C THR A 638 -19.47 11.38 8.10
N ALA A 639 -19.53 11.85 6.85
CA ALA A 639 -18.78 13.02 6.40
C ALA A 639 -19.27 14.32 7.03
N GLY A 640 -18.42 15.36 6.98
CA GLY A 640 -18.70 16.68 7.50
C GLY A 640 -18.44 16.83 9.01
N ARG A 641 -18.33 18.08 9.47
CA ARG A 641 -18.08 18.36 10.90
C ARG A 641 -19.34 18.43 11.74
N THR A 642 -20.50 18.69 11.13
CA THR A 642 -21.72 18.98 11.92
C THR A 642 -22.74 17.84 11.90
N THR A 643 -22.62 16.87 11.00
CA THR A 643 -23.59 15.77 10.86
C THR A 643 -23.37 14.65 11.85
N LEU A 644 -22.13 14.40 12.28
CA LEU A 644 -21.79 13.39 13.27
C LEU A 644 -21.79 14.00 14.67
N ASN A 645 -22.99 14.17 15.22
CA ASN A 645 -23.19 14.74 16.55
C ASN A 645 -22.71 13.78 17.65
N GLY A 646 -22.12 14.34 18.70
CA GLY A 646 -21.70 13.61 19.90
C GLY A 646 -20.31 12.96 19.82
N GLU A 647 -19.75 12.74 18.64
CA GLU A 647 -18.46 12.06 18.46
C GLU A 647 -17.26 13.01 18.62
N GLY A 648 -17.37 14.25 18.16
CA GLY A 648 -16.39 15.30 18.40
C GLY A 648 -15.16 15.29 17.53
N LEU A 649 -14.09 15.84 18.04
CA LEU A 649 -12.87 16.26 17.37
C LEU A 649 -12.24 15.19 16.46
N GLN A 650 -12.14 13.95 16.94
CA GLN A 650 -11.40 12.90 16.24
C GLN A 650 -12.19 12.19 15.14
N HIS A 651 -13.52 12.39 15.06
CA HIS A 651 -14.38 11.72 14.05
C HIS A 651 -14.97 12.68 13.03
N GLN A 652 -15.01 13.98 13.32
CA GLN A 652 -15.66 14.97 12.47
C GLN A 652 -14.72 15.50 11.40
N ASP A 653 -14.94 15.04 10.16
CA ASP A 653 -14.14 15.36 8.99
C ASP A 653 -14.51 16.72 8.39
N GLY A 654 -13.53 17.57 8.14
CA GLY A 654 -13.69 18.81 7.41
C GLY A 654 -12.69 19.00 6.27
N HIS A 655 -11.87 17.99 5.94
CA HIS A 655 -10.71 18.18 5.07
C HIS A 655 -10.45 17.03 4.06
N SER A 656 -11.18 15.92 4.14
CA SER A 656 -10.95 14.78 3.24
C SER A 656 -11.11 15.12 1.76
N LEU A 657 -12.07 15.98 1.39
CA LEU A 657 -12.24 16.46 0.02
C LEU A 657 -11.03 17.24 -0.50
N LEU A 658 -10.40 18.04 0.38
CA LEU A 658 -9.19 18.76 0.01
C LEU A 658 -8.01 17.79 -0.17
N LEU A 659 -7.84 16.82 0.72
CA LEU A 659 -6.83 15.77 0.58
C LEU A 659 -7.05 14.94 -0.68
N ALA A 660 -8.30 14.56 -0.97
CA ALA A 660 -8.66 13.84 -2.21
C ALA A 660 -8.27 14.62 -3.47
N SER A 661 -8.44 15.95 -3.45
CA SER A 661 -8.10 16.82 -4.58
C SER A 661 -6.61 16.87 -4.91
N THR A 662 -5.74 16.41 -4.00
CA THR A 662 -4.29 16.32 -4.23
C THR A 662 -3.88 15.11 -5.06
N ASN A 663 -4.74 14.10 -5.16
CA ASN A 663 -4.45 12.87 -5.90
C ASN A 663 -4.99 12.97 -7.34
N PRO A 664 -4.12 12.94 -8.37
CA PRO A 664 -4.52 13.20 -9.75
C PRO A 664 -5.40 12.10 -10.38
N ALA A 665 -5.46 10.91 -9.80
CA ALA A 665 -6.32 9.83 -10.28
C ALA A 665 -7.63 9.70 -9.47
N CYS A 666 -7.81 10.51 -8.42
CA CYS A 666 -9.01 10.52 -7.60
C CYS A 666 -10.01 11.53 -8.15
N VAL A 667 -11.25 11.11 -8.36
CA VAL A 667 -12.37 11.97 -8.78
C VAL A 667 -13.32 12.09 -7.59
N ALA A 668 -13.38 13.27 -6.96
CA ALA A 668 -14.09 13.48 -5.70
C ALA A 668 -15.42 14.22 -5.90
N TYR A 669 -16.46 13.71 -5.22
CA TYR A 669 -17.80 14.31 -5.17
C TYR A 669 -18.33 14.38 -3.74
N ASP A 670 -19.09 15.47 -3.47
CA ASP A 670 -19.82 15.73 -2.24
C ASP A 670 -21.34 15.89 -2.53
N PRO A 671 -22.07 14.80 -2.80
CA PRO A 671 -23.46 14.87 -3.19
C PRO A 671 -24.37 15.35 -2.04
N SER A 672 -25.27 16.27 -2.34
CA SER A 672 -26.28 16.77 -1.43
C SER A 672 -27.52 15.88 -1.37
N PHE A 673 -27.91 15.30 -2.50
CA PHE A 673 -29.18 14.61 -2.65
C PHE A 673 -29.01 13.15 -3.08
N ALA A 674 -29.97 12.32 -2.70
CA ALA A 674 -30.00 10.92 -3.07
C ALA A 674 -30.02 10.69 -4.60
N PHE A 675 -30.60 11.61 -5.39
CA PHE A 675 -30.67 11.48 -6.85
C PHE A 675 -29.33 11.78 -7.56
N GLU A 676 -28.42 12.52 -6.93
CA GLU A 676 -27.07 12.79 -7.48
C GLU A 676 -26.21 11.54 -7.49
N ILE A 677 -26.34 10.70 -6.44
CA ILE A 677 -25.51 9.49 -6.25
C ILE A 677 -25.59 8.53 -7.43
N PRO A 678 -26.78 8.10 -7.91
CA PRO A 678 -26.87 7.17 -9.04
C PRO A 678 -26.35 7.77 -10.34
N VAL A 679 -26.47 9.09 -10.55
CA VAL A 679 -25.93 9.76 -11.74
C VAL A 679 -24.39 9.72 -11.73
N ILE A 680 -23.78 10.02 -10.58
CA ILE A 680 -22.33 9.98 -10.41
C ILE A 680 -21.81 8.55 -10.53
N VAL A 681 -22.49 7.57 -9.91
CA VAL A 681 -22.07 6.16 -9.94
C VAL A 681 -22.23 5.56 -11.35
N GLU A 682 -23.28 5.90 -12.08
CA GLU A 682 -23.49 5.49 -13.47
C GLU A 682 -22.33 5.98 -14.37
N ASP A 683 -22.02 7.27 -14.31
CA ASP A 683 -20.89 7.86 -15.05
C ASP A 683 -19.56 7.22 -14.66
N ALA A 684 -19.33 7.04 -13.36
CA ALA A 684 -18.11 6.43 -12.83
C ALA A 684 -17.90 5.01 -13.34
N LEU A 685 -18.95 4.18 -13.35
CA LEU A 685 -18.88 2.81 -13.86
C LEU A 685 -18.56 2.80 -15.36
N HIS A 686 -19.22 3.66 -16.15
CA HIS A 686 -18.92 3.80 -17.57
C HIS A 686 -17.49 4.26 -17.83
N ARG A 687 -16.99 5.21 -17.06
CA ARG A 687 -15.64 5.76 -17.18
C ARG A 687 -14.56 4.76 -16.77
N MET A 688 -14.77 3.96 -15.71
CA MET A 688 -13.79 3.00 -15.22
C MET A 688 -13.83 1.65 -15.95
N TYR A 689 -15.03 1.17 -16.35
CA TYR A 689 -15.24 -0.20 -16.82
C TYR A 689 -15.94 -0.33 -18.17
N GLY A 690 -16.30 0.79 -18.81
CA GLY A 690 -16.95 0.83 -20.11
C GLY A 690 -15.98 0.58 -21.28
N GLU A 691 -16.40 0.96 -22.48
CA GLU A 691 -15.65 0.70 -23.74
C GLU A 691 -14.28 1.40 -23.81
N ARG A 692 -14.12 2.55 -23.14
CA ARG A 692 -12.86 3.32 -23.09
C ARG A 692 -12.50 3.56 -21.64
N PRO A 693 -12.02 2.51 -20.95
CA PRO A 693 -11.80 2.59 -19.52
C PRO A 693 -10.62 3.49 -19.16
N GLU A 694 -10.84 4.37 -18.17
CA GLU A 694 -9.83 5.20 -17.56
C GLU A 694 -9.31 4.59 -16.25
N ASP A 695 -8.05 4.84 -15.95
CA ASP A 695 -7.42 4.37 -14.70
C ASP A 695 -7.53 5.45 -13.63
N VAL A 696 -8.75 5.59 -13.12
CA VAL A 696 -9.15 6.49 -12.04
C VAL A 696 -9.99 5.74 -11.01
N PHE A 697 -10.11 6.31 -9.82
CA PHE A 697 -11.04 5.86 -8.79
C PHE A 697 -11.84 7.04 -8.26
N TYR A 698 -13.01 6.76 -7.72
CA TYR A 698 -13.93 7.79 -7.26
C TYR A 698 -13.95 7.86 -5.74
N TYR A 699 -14.01 9.08 -5.19
CA TYR A 699 -14.27 9.35 -3.79
C TYR A 699 -15.61 10.06 -3.64
N LEU A 700 -16.55 9.44 -2.90
CA LEU A 700 -17.86 10.01 -2.61
C LEU A 700 -18.04 10.18 -1.11
N THR A 701 -18.46 11.36 -0.67
CA THR A 701 -18.89 11.57 0.71
C THR A 701 -20.37 11.24 0.87
N VAL A 702 -20.74 10.63 2.01
CA VAL A 702 -22.12 10.35 2.38
C VAL A 702 -22.36 10.63 3.86
N TYR A 703 -23.60 10.97 4.21
CA TYR A 703 -23.97 11.51 5.49
C TYR A 703 -25.01 10.64 6.21
N ASN A 704 -24.98 10.65 7.53
CA ASN A 704 -25.91 9.90 8.37
C ASN A 704 -27.13 10.73 8.81
N GLU A 705 -27.19 12.02 8.49
CA GLU A 705 -28.33 12.86 8.79
C GLU A 705 -29.50 12.58 7.84
N PRO A 706 -30.67 12.09 8.33
CA PRO A 706 -31.79 11.83 7.47
C PRO A 706 -32.64 13.08 7.23
N PHE A 707 -33.04 13.30 6.01
CA PHE A 707 -34.03 14.28 5.60
C PHE A 707 -34.86 13.75 4.42
N VAL A 708 -35.97 14.44 4.10
CA VAL A 708 -36.80 14.05 2.95
C VAL A 708 -36.02 14.32 1.68
N GLN A 709 -35.67 13.29 0.95
CA GLN A 709 -34.92 13.40 -0.30
C GLN A 709 -35.89 13.80 -1.43
N PRO A 710 -35.64 14.92 -2.11
CA PRO A 710 -36.49 15.36 -3.22
C PRO A 710 -36.29 14.45 -4.44
N PRO A 711 -37.27 14.43 -5.37
CA PRO A 711 -37.03 13.88 -6.68
C PRO A 711 -36.03 14.76 -7.46
N MET A 712 -35.36 14.15 -8.44
CA MET A 712 -34.55 14.91 -9.39
C MET A 712 -35.44 15.93 -10.12
N PRO A 713 -35.04 17.21 -10.22
CA PRO A 713 -35.82 18.22 -10.91
C PRO A 713 -36.13 17.86 -12.38
N ASP A 714 -37.37 18.08 -12.78
CA ASP A 714 -37.77 17.83 -14.18
C ASP A 714 -36.95 18.64 -15.18
N GLY A 715 -36.40 17.99 -16.17
CA GLY A 715 -35.58 18.61 -17.22
C GLY A 715 -34.12 18.95 -16.78
N LEU A 716 -33.69 18.56 -15.59
CA LEU A 716 -32.28 18.71 -15.21
C LEU A 716 -31.40 17.80 -16.09
N ASP A 717 -30.42 18.41 -16.73
CA ASP A 717 -29.40 17.68 -17.49
C ASP A 717 -28.43 16.96 -16.50
N GLU A 718 -28.45 15.64 -16.51
CA GLU A 718 -27.59 14.81 -15.66
C GLU A 718 -26.08 15.11 -15.84
N ARG A 719 -25.68 15.58 -17.02
CA ARG A 719 -24.29 15.98 -17.30
C ARG A 719 -23.82 17.12 -16.40
N LEU A 720 -24.71 18.03 -15.96
CA LEU A 720 -24.34 19.13 -15.05
C LEU A 720 -24.01 18.62 -13.65
N ILE A 721 -24.65 17.51 -13.18
CA ILE A 721 -24.32 16.85 -11.93
C ILE A 721 -22.90 16.26 -12.02
N VAL A 722 -22.58 15.58 -13.13
CA VAL A 722 -21.25 15.02 -13.38
C VAL A 722 -20.20 16.11 -13.53
N GLN A 723 -20.53 17.25 -14.19
CA GLN A 723 -19.65 18.41 -14.29
C GLN A 723 -19.47 19.14 -12.95
N GLY A 724 -20.32 18.86 -11.96
CA GLY A 724 -20.15 19.30 -10.59
C GLY A 724 -20.79 20.63 -10.22
N LEU A 725 -21.67 21.22 -11.06
CA LEU A 725 -22.38 22.48 -10.74
C LEU A 725 -23.72 22.58 -11.52
N TYR A 726 -24.80 22.77 -10.77
CA TYR A 726 -26.11 23.03 -11.37
C TYR A 726 -27.02 23.86 -10.44
N ARG A 727 -27.95 24.64 -11.02
CA ARG A 727 -28.98 25.34 -10.24
C ARG A 727 -30.08 24.37 -9.82
N TYR A 728 -30.19 24.18 -8.49
CA TYR A 728 -31.19 23.29 -7.91
C TYR A 728 -32.55 23.98 -7.77
N ARG A 729 -32.59 25.20 -7.17
CA ARG A 729 -33.83 25.93 -6.93
C ARG A 729 -33.65 27.43 -7.19
N GLY A 730 -34.45 27.98 -8.10
CA GLY A 730 -34.48 29.44 -8.38
C GLY A 730 -35.16 30.20 -7.25
N GLY A 731 -34.77 31.46 -7.09
CA GLY A 731 -35.52 32.43 -6.24
C GLY A 731 -36.78 32.84 -6.93
N GLU A 732 -37.94 32.53 -6.31
CA GLU A 732 -39.26 32.86 -6.86
C GLU A 732 -39.68 34.30 -6.55
N GLY A 733 -40.57 34.86 -7.40
CA GLY A 733 -41.19 36.18 -7.16
C GLY A 733 -40.38 37.37 -7.69
N ARG A 734 -41.00 38.58 -7.52
CA ARG A 734 -40.35 39.87 -7.79
C ARG A 734 -39.80 40.41 -6.48
N HIS A 735 -38.52 40.35 -6.31
CA HIS A 735 -37.79 40.85 -5.15
C HIS A 735 -36.87 42.00 -5.57
N ALA A 736 -36.56 42.91 -4.64
CA ALA A 736 -35.74 44.09 -4.91
C ALA A 736 -34.28 43.73 -5.19
N HIS A 737 -33.80 42.60 -4.63
CA HIS A 737 -32.39 42.20 -4.70
C HIS A 737 -32.25 40.75 -5.12
N ARG A 738 -31.10 40.42 -5.71
CA ARG A 738 -30.74 39.09 -6.16
C ARG A 738 -29.47 38.62 -5.48
N ALA A 739 -29.36 37.29 -5.24
CA ALA A 739 -28.15 36.66 -4.71
C ALA A 739 -28.05 35.18 -5.18
N GLN A 740 -26.90 34.58 -4.97
CA GLN A 740 -26.61 33.18 -5.28
C GLN A 740 -26.06 32.48 -4.04
N ILE A 741 -26.59 31.30 -3.70
CA ILE A 741 -26.09 30.45 -2.63
C ILE A 741 -25.58 29.15 -3.28
N VAL A 742 -24.30 28.86 -3.14
CA VAL A 742 -23.67 27.66 -3.73
C VAL A 742 -23.29 26.73 -2.58
N THR A 743 -23.64 25.45 -2.69
CA THR A 743 -23.43 24.50 -1.59
C THR A 743 -23.24 23.08 -2.09
N SER A 744 -22.76 22.21 -1.20
CA SER A 744 -22.70 20.75 -1.41
C SER A 744 -23.00 20.00 -0.11
N GLY A 745 -23.25 18.72 -0.22
CA GLY A 745 -23.40 17.81 0.90
C GLY A 745 -24.47 18.24 1.90
N SER A 746 -24.14 18.12 3.18
CA SER A 746 -25.04 18.35 4.32
C SER A 746 -25.38 19.83 4.60
N ALA A 747 -24.72 20.78 3.94
CA ALA A 747 -25.07 22.20 4.08
C ALA A 747 -26.27 22.62 3.22
N MET A 748 -26.76 21.79 2.30
CA MET A 748 -27.90 22.08 1.44
C MET A 748 -29.18 22.47 2.19
N PRO A 749 -29.62 21.79 3.27
CA PRO A 749 -30.80 22.22 4.03
C PRO A 749 -30.68 23.63 4.60
N ALA A 750 -29.50 24.01 5.08
CA ALA A 750 -29.24 25.36 5.58
C ALA A 750 -29.31 26.42 4.46
N ALA A 751 -28.76 26.13 3.28
CA ALA A 751 -28.85 26.98 2.10
C ALA A 751 -30.30 27.21 1.63
N LEU A 752 -31.11 26.13 1.60
CA LEU A 752 -32.53 26.22 1.25
C LEU A 752 -33.34 27.03 2.26
N ARG A 753 -33.06 26.88 3.56
CA ARG A 753 -33.71 27.67 4.60
C ARG A 753 -33.26 29.15 4.56
N ALA A 754 -31.98 29.40 4.28
CA ALA A 754 -31.49 30.78 4.08
C ALA A 754 -32.18 31.47 2.90
N GLN A 755 -32.42 30.78 1.81
CA GLN A 755 -33.21 31.30 0.67
C GLN A 755 -34.61 31.76 1.12
N GLU A 756 -35.29 30.98 1.95
CA GLU A 756 -36.60 31.32 2.49
C GLU A 756 -36.54 32.55 3.43
N LEU A 757 -35.58 32.56 4.40
CA LEU A 757 -35.37 33.69 5.28
C LEU A 757 -35.09 35.00 4.55
N LEU A 758 -34.29 34.96 3.51
CA LEU A 758 -33.96 36.13 2.68
C LEU A 758 -35.19 36.66 1.93
N ALA A 759 -36.04 35.80 1.41
CA ALA A 759 -37.26 36.20 0.74
C ALA A 759 -38.33 36.75 1.72
N GLU A 760 -38.53 36.07 2.82
CA GLU A 760 -39.56 36.41 3.85
C GLU A 760 -39.24 37.70 4.61
N ASP A 761 -37.96 37.89 5.00
CA ASP A 761 -37.59 38.93 5.94
C ASP A 761 -36.93 40.19 5.28
N PHE A 762 -36.29 40.02 4.10
CA PHE A 762 -35.41 41.06 3.54
C PHE A 762 -35.63 41.40 2.05
N ASP A 763 -36.65 40.88 1.40
CA ASP A 763 -36.96 41.10 0.01
C ASP A 763 -35.81 40.79 -0.98
N VAL A 764 -35.11 39.65 -0.68
CA VAL A 764 -33.99 39.14 -1.47
C VAL A 764 -34.38 37.79 -2.10
N ALA A 765 -34.33 37.67 -3.43
CA ALA A 765 -34.47 36.41 -4.12
C ALA A 765 -33.09 35.77 -4.33
N ALA A 766 -32.83 34.63 -3.67
CA ALA A 766 -31.58 33.92 -3.86
C ALA A 766 -31.81 32.63 -4.69
N ASP A 767 -30.98 32.36 -5.68
CA ASP A 767 -30.92 31.02 -6.32
C ASP A 767 -30.03 30.10 -5.51
N VAL A 768 -30.43 28.84 -5.38
CA VAL A 768 -29.60 27.79 -4.69
C VAL A 768 -29.04 26.83 -5.72
N TRP A 769 -27.71 26.67 -5.65
CA TRP A 769 -26.91 25.82 -6.54
C TRP A 769 -26.33 24.62 -5.78
N SER A 770 -26.36 23.46 -6.38
CA SER A 770 -25.58 22.31 -5.91
C SER A 770 -24.24 22.24 -6.65
N ALA A 771 -23.17 22.14 -5.88
CA ALA A 771 -21.80 22.02 -6.39
C ALA A 771 -21.16 20.72 -5.86
N PRO A 772 -21.62 19.53 -6.28
CA PRO A 772 -21.07 18.28 -5.77
C PRO A 772 -19.62 18.01 -6.19
N GLY A 773 -19.09 18.72 -7.22
CA GLY A 773 -17.79 18.41 -7.82
C GLY A 773 -16.76 19.54 -7.75
N TRP A 774 -16.47 20.09 -6.56
CA TRP A 774 -15.50 21.19 -6.38
C TRP A 774 -14.14 20.96 -7.05
N GLN A 775 -13.58 19.74 -6.89
CA GLN A 775 -12.32 19.35 -7.51
C GLN A 775 -12.41 19.38 -9.05
N GLY A 776 -13.46 18.80 -9.62
CA GLY A 776 -13.67 18.76 -11.07
C GLY A 776 -13.81 20.16 -11.68
N LEU A 777 -14.54 21.07 -11.00
CA LEU A 777 -14.66 22.46 -11.41
C LEU A 777 -13.31 23.18 -11.43
N ARG A 778 -12.50 22.98 -10.42
CA ARG A 778 -11.12 23.52 -10.39
C ARG A 778 -10.26 22.95 -11.49
N GLN A 779 -10.30 21.65 -11.73
CA GLN A 779 -9.49 20.99 -12.73
C GLN A 779 -9.85 21.50 -14.15
N GLU A 780 -11.13 21.56 -14.49
CA GLU A 780 -11.61 22.08 -15.77
C GLU A 780 -11.17 23.53 -15.99
N ALA A 781 -11.23 24.36 -14.94
CA ALA A 781 -10.81 25.75 -15.05
C ALA A 781 -9.30 25.91 -15.28
N LEU A 782 -8.47 25.08 -14.62
CA LEU A 782 -7.02 25.03 -14.86
C LEU A 782 -6.69 24.59 -16.29
N GLU A 783 -7.40 23.60 -16.82
CA GLU A 783 -7.26 23.15 -18.20
C GLU A 783 -7.62 24.24 -19.22
N CYS A 784 -8.69 25.01 -18.96
CA CYS A 784 -9.03 26.19 -19.75
C CYS A 784 -7.91 27.24 -19.77
N GLU A 785 -7.36 27.57 -18.57
CA GLU A 785 -6.27 28.54 -18.46
C GLU A 785 -4.98 28.07 -19.16
N GLU A 786 -4.62 26.80 -19.00
CA GLU A 786 -3.43 26.25 -19.67
C GLU A 786 -3.58 26.26 -21.17
N TRP A 787 -4.76 25.83 -21.66
CA TRP A 787 -5.06 25.86 -23.11
C TRP A 787 -4.99 27.27 -23.66
N ASN A 788 -5.64 28.26 -23.01
CA ASN A 788 -5.65 29.65 -23.42
C ASN A 788 -4.22 30.26 -23.48
N ARG A 789 -3.40 29.91 -22.50
CA ARG A 789 -1.99 30.35 -22.45
C ARG A 789 -1.17 29.80 -23.62
N LEU A 790 -1.43 28.56 -24.05
CA LEU A 790 -0.69 27.88 -25.10
C LEU A 790 -1.26 28.15 -26.51
N HIS A 791 -2.49 28.69 -26.59
CA HIS A 791 -3.20 28.99 -27.87
C HIS A 791 -3.66 30.45 -27.90
N PRO A 792 -2.72 31.43 -27.82
CA PRO A 792 -3.08 32.84 -27.65
C PRO A 792 -3.79 33.48 -28.86
N THR A 793 -3.81 32.82 -30.01
CA THR A 793 -4.47 33.30 -31.24
C THR A 793 -5.83 32.65 -31.49
N GLU A 794 -6.23 31.71 -30.66
CA GLU A 794 -7.51 31.00 -30.73
C GLU A 794 -8.54 31.65 -29.79
N GLU A 795 -9.82 31.33 -29.98
CA GLU A 795 -10.89 31.83 -29.12
C GLU A 795 -10.69 31.23 -27.71
N PRO A 796 -10.63 32.07 -26.66
CA PRO A 796 -10.39 31.58 -25.31
C PRO A 796 -11.49 30.65 -24.83
N ARG A 797 -11.09 29.52 -24.19
CA ARG A 797 -12.01 28.65 -23.46
C ARG A 797 -12.40 29.34 -22.16
N VAL A 798 -13.70 29.33 -21.85
CA VAL A 798 -14.23 29.93 -20.61
C VAL A 798 -14.59 28.83 -19.63
N PRO A 799 -14.03 28.83 -18.41
CA PRO A 799 -14.35 27.84 -17.36
C PRO A 799 -15.86 27.74 -17.08
N LEU A 800 -16.35 26.56 -16.77
CA LEU A 800 -17.76 26.32 -16.44
C LEU A 800 -18.25 27.27 -15.33
N VAL A 801 -17.47 27.43 -14.27
CA VAL A 801 -17.78 28.35 -13.18
C VAL A 801 -17.95 29.79 -13.67
N SER A 802 -17.03 30.28 -14.50
CA SER A 802 -17.06 31.64 -15.04
C SER A 802 -18.27 31.87 -15.95
N ARG A 803 -18.54 30.98 -16.90
CA ARG A 803 -19.69 31.13 -17.82
C ARG A 803 -21.03 31.00 -17.11
N THR A 804 -21.13 30.08 -16.12
CA THR A 804 -22.36 29.87 -15.33
C THR A 804 -22.70 31.12 -14.51
N PHE A 805 -21.73 31.67 -13.80
CA PHE A 805 -21.97 32.82 -12.92
C PHE A 805 -21.86 34.21 -13.59
N ALA A 806 -21.43 34.28 -14.86
CA ALA A 806 -21.50 35.52 -15.61
C ALA A 806 -22.94 35.92 -15.93
N GLU A 807 -23.84 34.95 -16.09
CA GLU A 807 -25.25 35.14 -16.49
C GLU A 807 -26.19 35.42 -15.31
N VAL A 808 -25.70 35.34 -14.04
CA VAL A 808 -26.52 35.55 -12.84
C VAL A 808 -26.32 36.95 -12.24
N GLU A 809 -27.30 37.41 -11.45
CA GLU A 809 -27.26 38.69 -10.75
C GLU A 809 -26.93 38.49 -9.25
N GLY A 810 -26.34 39.53 -8.66
CA GLY A 810 -26.04 39.58 -7.23
C GLY A 810 -24.75 38.86 -6.80
N PRO A 811 -24.40 38.96 -5.53
CA PRO A 811 -23.23 38.29 -4.93
C PRO A 811 -23.46 36.78 -4.80
N ILE A 812 -22.34 36.04 -4.61
CA ILE A 812 -22.35 34.59 -4.41
C ILE A 812 -21.83 34.28 -3.02
N VAL A 813 -22.60 33.49 -2.26
CA VAL A 813 -22.17 32.96 -0.96
C VAL A 813 -22.09 31.44 -1.07
N ALA A 814 -20.90 30.90 -0.87
CA ALA A 814 -20.69 29.44 -0.77
C ALA A 814 -20.79 29.00 0.70
N VAL A 815 -21.44 27.87 0.93
CA VAL A 815 -21.51 27.24 2.27
C VAL A 815 -21.24 25.75 2.19
N THR A 816 -20.40 25.26 3.08
CA THR A 816 -20.01 23.83 3.15
C THR A 816 -19.86 23.35 4.58
N ASP A 817 -20.07 22.07 4.80
CA ASP A 817 -19.77 21.39 6.08
C ASP A 817 -18.31 20.92 6.20
N PHE A 818 -17.50 21.30 5.22
CA PHE A 818 -16.04 21.16 5.20
C PHE A 818 -15.36 22.49 5.47
N MET A 819 -14.04 22.51 5.54
CA MET A 819 -13.26 23.73 5.64
C MET A 819 -13.48 24.65 4.43
N ARG A 820 -13.38 25.95 4.64
CA ARG A 820 -13.57 26.96 3.58
C ARG A 820 -12.68 26.76 2.35
N ALA A 821 -11.50 26.15 2.55
CA ALA A 821 -10.59 25.85 1.45
C ALA A 821 -11.17 24.90 0.40
N VAL A 822 -12.28 24.20 0.68
CA VAL A 822 -12.94 23.32 -0.31
C VAL A 822 -13.66 24.14 -1.37
N PRO A 823 -14.61 25.04 -1.08
CA PRO A 823 -15.19 25.92 -2.09
C PRO A 823 -14.21 27.01 -2.61
N ASP A 824 -13.19 27.37 -1.83
CA ASP A 824 -12.18 28.36 -2.22
C ASP A 824 -11.35 27.92 -3.43
N GLN A 825 -11.32 26.62 -3.72
CA GLN A 825 -10.66 26.06 -4.89
C GLN A 825 -11.12 26.69 -6.22
N ILE A 826 -12.34 27.24 -6.30
CA ILE A 826 -12.87 27.85 -7.52
C ILE A 826 -12.93 29.39 -7.46
N SER A 827 -12.57 30.02 -6.35
CA SER A 827 -12.74 31.46 -6.10
C SER A 827 -12.17 32.36 -7.20
N ARG A 828 -11.02 31.97 -7.77
CA ARG A 828 -10.31 32.69 -8.81
C ARG A 828 -11.12 32.88 -10.11
N TRP A 829 -12.04 31.96 -10.39
CA TRP A 829 -12.83 31.95 -11.63
C TRP A 829 -14.27 32.41 -11.44
N VAL A 830 -14.66 32.72 -10.21
CA VAL A 830 -16.00 33.30 -9.92
C VAL A 830 -16.01 34.80 -10.29
N PRO A 831 -16.86 35.21 -11.26
CA PRO A 831 -16.84 36.58 -11.78
C PRO A 831 -17.62 37.61 -10.94
N ARG A 832 -18.04 37.24 -9.74
CA ARG A 832 -18.86 38.03 -8.81
C ARG A 832 -18.21 38.09 -7.43
N PRO A 833 -18.62 39.04 -6.54
CA PRO A 833 -18.25 38.96 -5.12
C PRO A 833 -18.56 37.57 -4.55
N TYR A 834 -17.57 36.94 -3.90
CA TYR A 834 -17.62 35.56 -3.49
C TYR A 834 -17.18 35.39 -2.03
N THR A 835 -18.13 35.07 -1.17
CA THR A 835 -17.89 34.84 0.26
C THR A 835 -18.12 33.36 0.62
N ILE A 836 -17.30 32.82 1.49
CA ILE A 836 -17.31 31.39 1.83
C ILE A 836 -17.53 31.21 3.34
N LEU A 837 -18.50 30.36 3.68
CA LEU A 837 -18.77 29.86 5.01
C LEU A 837 -18.39 28.36 5.08
N GLY A 838 -17.67 27.96 6.09
CA GLY A 838 -17.21 26.58 6.27
C GLY A 838 -16.77 26.30 7.70
N THR A 839 -16.42 25.04 7.94
CA THR A 839 -16.16 24.51 9.29
C THR A 839 -14.66 24.40 9.57
N ASP A 840 -13.93 25.49 9.53
CA ASP A 840 -12.51 25.52 9.87
C ASP A 840 -12.26 25.17 11.34
N GLY A 841 -11.06 24.65 11.65
CA GLY A 841 -10.66 24.26 12.99
C GLY A 841 -10.99 22.81 13.34
N PHE A 842 -10.98 22.49 14.62
CA PHE A 842 -11.29 21.14 15.13
C PHE A 842 -12.80 20.91 15.24
N GLY A 843 -13.21 19.62 15.08
CA GLY A 843 -14.57 19.19 15.39
C GLY A 843 -14.90 19.34 16.89
N ARG A 844 -16.18 19.35 17.22
CA ARG A 844 -16.68 19.43 18.60
C ARG A 844 -17.88 18.52 18.82
N SER A 845 -18.00 17.95 20.02
CA SER A 845 -19.16 17.17 20.39
C SER A 845 -20.30 18.09 20.84
N ASP A 846 -21.39 18.10 20.06
CA ASP A 846 -22.64 18.82 20.42
C ASP A 846 -23.76 18.30 19.47
N THR A 847 -24.96 18.90 19.58
CA THR A 847 -26.05 18.71 18.63
C THR A 847 -25.72 19.33 17.27
N ARG A 848 -26.29 18.79 16.19
CA ARG A 848 -26.09 19.34 14.83
C ARG A 848 -26.40 20.84 14.73
N ALA A 849 -27.49 21.27 15.36
CA ALA A 849 -27.89 22.69 15.36
C ALA A 849 -26.86 23.58 16.08
N ALA A 850 -26.36 23.16 17.26
CA ALA A 850 -25.33 23.85 17.99
C ALA A 850 -24.01 23.90 17.23
N LEU A 851 -23.61 22.81 16.59
CA LEU A 851 -22.41 22.76 15.76
C LEU A 851 -22.49 23.70 14.56
N ARG A 852 -23.62 23.70 13.82
CA ARG A 852 -23.82 24.62 12.69
C ARG A 852 -23.80 26.08 13.10
N ARG A 853 -24.40 26.41 14.27
CA ARG A 853 -24.34 27.76 14.85
C ARG A 853 -22.90 28.12 15.24
N HIS A 854 -22.18 27.21 15.88
CA HIS A 854 -20.77 27.41 16.28
C HIS A 854 -19.86 27.68 15.06
N PHE A 855 -20.00 26.87 14.01
CA PHE A 855 -19.22 27.04 12.78
C PHE A 855 -19.79 28.12 11.83
N LYS A 856 -20.89 28.75 12.18
CA LYS A 856 -21.55 29.84 11.42
C LYS A 856 -21.98 29.41 10.00
N ILE A 857 -22.45 28.15 9.87
CA ILE A 857 -22.96 27.59 8.60
C ILE A 857 -24.46 27.26 8.65
N ASP A 858 -25.16 27.70 9.69
CA ASP A 858 -26.62 27.62 9.77
C ASP A 858 -27.29 28.61 8.81
N ALA A 859 -28.60 28.49 8.63
CA ALA A 859 -29.35 29.27 7.67
C ALA A 859 -29.29 30.81 7.96
N GLU A 860 -29.30 31.17 9.23
CA GLU A 860 -29.26 32.54 9.70
C GLU A 860 -27.89 33.20 9.36
N ASN A 861 -26.78 32.48 9.60
CA ASN A 861 -25.45 33.00 9.24
C ASN A 861 -25.27 33.07 7.71
N VAL A 862 -25.83 32.14 6.94
CA VAL A 862 -25.82 32.19 5.45
C VAL A 862 -26.61 33.41 4.96
N ALA A 863 -27.81 33.67 5.55
CA ALA A 863 -28.62 34.84 5.21
C ALA A 863 -27.88 36.15 5.51
N VAL A 864 -27.26 36.25 6.71
CA VAL A 864 -26.47 37.44 7.08
C VAL A 864 -25.28 37.65 6.15
N ALA A 865 -24.60 36.57 5.71
CA ALA A 865 -23.50 36.70 4.76
C ALA A 865 -23.98 37.25 3.40
N VAL A 866 -25.12 36.79 2.88
CA VAL A 866 -25.75 37.36 1.66
C VAL A 866 -26.06 38.84 1.83
N LEU A 867 -26.72 39.21 2.92
CA LEU A 867 -27.05 40.61 3.21
C LEU A 867 -25.81 41.48 3.36
N GLN A 868 -24.76 40.99 3.96
CA GLN A 868 -23.46 41.66 4.06
C GLN A 868 -22.85 41.97 2.69
N GLU A 869 -22.87 41.00 1.78
CA GLU A 869 -22.35 41.20 0.43
C GLU A 869 -23.18 42.20 -0.38
N LEU A 870 -24.51 42.16 -0.26
CA LEU A 870 -25.38 43.16 -0.88
C LEU A 870 -25.14 44.56 -0.30
N ALA A 871 -24.85 44.65 0.99
CA ALA A 871 -24.52 45.94 1.65
C ALA A 871 -23.14 46.46 1.22
N LEU A 872 -22.16 45.59 1.06
CA LEU A 872 -20.85 45.97 0.51
C LEU A 872 -20.95 46.44 -0.96
N GLY A 873 -21.84 45.81 -1.75
CA GLY A 873 -22.17 46.23 -3.10
C GLY A 873 -23.00 47.54 -3.19
N GLY A 874 -23.45 48.05 -2.06
CA GLY A 874 -24.26 49.28 -2.03
C GLY A 874 -25.75 49.10 -2.38
N GLU A 875 -26.17 47.84 -2.52
CA GLU A 875 -27.58 47.51 -2.82
C GLU A 875 -28.48 47.56 -1.56
N LEU A 876 -27.91 47.26 -0.38
CA LEU A 876 -28.58 47.34 0.88
C LEU A 876 -27.86 48.32 1.83
N LYS A 877 -28.59 48.81 2.84
CA LYS A 877 -27.99 49.56 3.94
C LYS A 877 -27.38 48.60 4.99
N ARG A 878 -26.30 49.02 5.63
CA ARG A 878 -25.65 48.23 6.69
C ARG A 878 -26.56 47.97 7.90
N GLU A 879 -27.55 48.87 8.12
CA GLU A 879 -28.57 48.71 9.18
C GLU A 879 -29.42 47.44 8.97
N ALA A 880 -29.66 47.02 7.73
CA ALA A 880 -30.40 45.78 7.45
C ALA A 880 -29.59 44.54 7.92
N VAL A 881 -28.27 44.58 7.76
CA VAL A 881 -27.40 43.50 8.27
C VAL A 881 -27.43 43.46 9.79
N ALA A 882 -27.36 44.63 10.45
CA ALA A 882 -27.45 44.74 11.91
C ALA A 882 -28.82 44.27 12.44
N GLU A 883 -29.91 44.57 11.70
CA GLU A 883 -31.24 44.06 12.02
C GLU A 883 -31.32 42.54 11.92
N ALA A 884 -30.72 41.93 10.86
CA ALA A 884 -30.68 40.48 10.68
C ALA A 884 -29.92 39.80 11.83
N ILE A 885 -28.73 40.28 12.20
CA ILE A 885 -27.93 39.78 13.32
C ILE A 885 -28.78 39.79 14.61
N LYS A 886 -29.51 40.88 14.90
CA LYS A 886 -30.36 40.98 16.08
C LYS A 886 -31.59 40.07 15.98
N ARG A 887 -32.24 40.00 14.83
CA ARG A 887 -33.46 39.21 14.56
C ARG A 887 -33.18 37.71 14.75
N TYR A 888 -32.03 37.26 14.31
CA TYR A 888 -31.62 35.83 14.32
C TYR A 888 -30.84 35.45 15.59
N ASP A 889 -30.75 36.37 16.55
CA ASP A 889 -30.04 36.17 17.83
C ASP A 889 -28.62 35.67 17.63
N LEU A 890 -27.86 36.31 16.71
CA LEU A 890 -26.47 35.97 16.45
C LEU A 890 -25.57 36.80 17.39
N ASP A 891 -24.62 36.15 18.05
CA ASP A 891 -23.62 36.80 18.87
C ASP A 891 -22.50 37.37 17.97
N PRO A 892 -22.39 38.72 17.84
CA PRO A 892 -21.36 39.33 16.99
C PRO A 892 -19.94 39.15 17.53
N GLU A 893 -19.79 38.86 18.83
CA GLU A 893 -18.50 38.65 19.47
C GLU A 893 -18.09 37.19 19.55
N ALA A 894 -18.96 36.25 19.11
CA ALA A 894 -18.63 34.83 19.02
C ALA A 894 -17.49 34.64 18.04
N THR A 895 -16.32 34.29 18.54
CA THR A 895 -15.16 33.90 17.73
C THR A 895 -15.15 32.38 17.51
N THR A 896 -14.96 31.93 16.28
CA THR A 896 -14.49 30.59 16.03
C THR A 896 -13.03 30.55 16.49
N GLU A 897 -12.72 29.77 17.52
CA GLU A 897 -11.33 29.55 17.92
C GLU A 897 -10.58 28.87 16.73
N VAL A 898 -9.83 29.70 16.00
CA VAL A 898 -8.75 29.19 15.18
C VAL A 898 -7.52 29.21 16.10
N PRO A 899 -6.85 28.06 16.33
CA PRO A 899 -5.68 28.01 17.21
C PRO A 899 -4.58 28.95 16.75
#